data_9c5a63dde4892462c114f743aca844e6
#
_entry.id   9c5a63dde4892462c114f743aca844e6
#
_cell.length_a   1.000
_cell.length_b   1.000
_cell.length_c   1.000
_cell.angle_alpha   90.00
_cell.angle_beta   90.00
_cell.angle_gamma   90.00
#
_symmetry.space_group_name_H-M   'P 1'
#
loop_
_entity.id
_entity.type
_entity.pdbx_description
1 polymer ?
#
loop_
_entity_poly.entity_id
_entity_poly.type
_entity_poly.pdbx_seq_one_letter_code
_entity_poly.pdbx_strand_id
1 'polypeptide(L)'
;MKHTRSTCPYCGVGCGVVIESQGQHITGVRGDPEHPANWGRLCTKGSTLALTASPHIQQQTRLLHPQMRTQRQGATQAISWEQALDVASQKLLDVMHRHGPDALGFYVSGQLLTEDYYVFNKLAKGLLGTNNIDTNSRLCMSSAVAGYKLTLGADAPPACYEDVDHAQCLFIVGSNTAWAHPVLFRRIEEAKAARPDLKMVVADPRRTETAGLADLFLPLQPGTDVALFHGLLHIMLWEGWTQPDFIAQHTSGFEALKTLVRDFTPDKVADICGLRKEDVFTAAQWFATSPATLSLYCQGLNQSTSGTAKNAALINLHLATGQIGKPGAGPFSLTGQPNAMGGREVGGMANLLSAHRDLANPKHRAEVAALWGVDHVPEQPGKTAVDMFEAAADGQIKALWIACTNPAQSMPHQSTVRRAMERAEWVVVQEAFASTATCAYADLLLPASTWGEKEGTVTNSERRISRVRAAIEPPGQARHDWYIAVQLAQRLEQHLRPGQPSLFQYSSAESVWLEHRESTRGRDLDITGLSYELLEQQGPQQWPFASGSTQGTARLYQDGVFPTPDGRAQFAAKPYVAVAEKREPKYPFSLNTGRLRDHWHGMSRTGVLGRLFGHVPEPVIQMHPQDMARRNFIEGSLVRVSSKRGSLVVPVQASAELGLSQTFMAMHWGSEYLSGQDAQGMPLGGVNALTSPEVCPSSHQPELKHAAIKVEAIDLPWSLMAMAWLPASSVWQVQSQLRPLMNRFDFASCVPFGRERTGLMLRAGHAHAPDAVLIDEIEQTLGLASNTALRYVDPQRGQRRCAQLDTSLDSNSSVLQGFLLAGDTQSAAWMSTMLTQQIPAQVPAQTFRRQ
;
A
#
# COMPACT_ATOMS: atom_id res chain seq x y z
N MET A 1 23.64 13.84 21.32
CA MET A 1 22.85 12.96 20.45
C MET A 1 21.70 12.42 21.29
N LYS A 2 20.46 12.57 20.82
CA LYS A 2 19.26 12.07 21.49
C LYS A 2 18.86 10.74 20.84
N HIS A 3 18.42 9.77 21.61
CA HIS A 3 17.93 8.48 21.16
C HIS A 3 16.45 8.38 21.49
N THR A 4 15.59 8.22 20.49
CA THR A 4 14.14 8.15 20.68
C THR A 4 13.64 6.81 20.17
N ARG A 5 13.06 5.98 21.03
CA ARG A 5 12.36 4.75 20.63
C ARG A 5 11.04 5.12 19.97
N SER A 6 10.74 4.50 18.84
CA SER A 6 9.53 4.75 18.06
C SER A 6 9.19 3.51 17.22
N THR A 7 8.20 3.63 16.33
CA THR A 7 7.79 2.54 15.45
C THR A 7 8.05 2.90 13.99
N CYS A 8 8.50 1.92 13.21
CA CYS A 8 8.75 2.06 11.78
C CYS A 8 7.45 2.38 11.02
N PRO A 9 7.43 3.41 10.15
CA PRO A 9 6.21 3.87 9.48
C PRO A 9 5.87 3.11 8.19
N TYR A 10 6.48 1.94 7.94
CA TYR A 10 6.26 1.22 6.68
C TYR A 10 5.17 0.14 6.79
N CYS A 11 5.53 -1.08 7.12
CA CYS A 11 4.59 -2.19 7.02
C CYS A 11 3.98 -2.62 8.36
N GLY A 12 2.95 -3.45 8.29
CA GLY A 12 2.23 -3.96 9.44
C GLY A 12 2.98 -4.94 10.34
N VAL A 13 4.28 -5.20 10.08
CA VAL A 13 5.14 -5.88 11.07
C VAL A 13 5.25 -5.02 12.33
N GLY A 14 5.24 -3.69 12.19
CA GLY A 14 5.31 -2.78 13.32
C GLY A 14 6.66 -2.82 14.04
N CYS A 15 7.76 -2.86 13.29
CA CYS A 15 9.11 -2.91 13.84
C CYS A 15 9.43 -1.71 14.74
N GLY A 16 9.97 -1.96 15.91
CA GLY A 16 10.54 -0.92 16.76
C GLY A 16 11.82 -0.37 16.16
N VAL A 17 11.98 0.95 16.25
CA VAL A 17 13.17 1.68 15.81
C VAL A 17 13.68 2.60 16.92
N VAL A 18 14.99 2.81 16.93
CA VAL A 18 15.62 3.86 17.71
C VAL A 18 16.09 4.93 16.74
N ILE A 19 15.52 6.12 16.85
CA ILE A 19 15.85 7.28 16.03
C ILE A 19 16.95 8.04 16.74
N GLU A 20 18.03 8.32 16.05
CA GLU A 20 19.15 9.14 16.51
C GLU A 20 18.99 10.55 15.95
N SER A 21 19.04 11.56 16.81
CA SER A 21 18.88 12.95 16.40
C SER A 21 19.87 13.88 17.10
N GLN A 22 20.20 14.97 16.40
CA GLN A 22 21.02 16.07 16.92
C GLN A 22 20.34 17.40 16.56
N GLY A 23 19.84 18.12 17.57
CA GLY A 23 18.97 19.26 17.34
C GLY A 23 17.73 18.83 16.56
N GLN A 24 17.44 19.50 15.45
CA GLN A 24 16.30 19.23 14.58
C GLN A 24 16.64 18.28 13.40
N HIS A 25 17.73 17.53 13.50
CA HIS A 25 18.17 16.64 12.43
C HIS A 25 18.18 15.18 12.89
N ILE A 26 17.52 14.31 12.13
CA ILE A 26 17.64 12.86 12.29
C ILE A 26 18.96 12.46 11.63
N THR A 27 19.87 11.89 12.41
CA THR A 27 21.21 11.48 11.99
C THR A 27 21.32 9.99 11.71
N GLY A 28 20.43 9.18 12.31
CA GLY A 28 20.44 7.73 12.14
C GLY A 28 19.14 7.07 12.57
N VAL A 29 18.95 5.83 12.12
CA VAL A 29 17.89 4.93 12.59
C VAL A 29 18.46 3.51 12.65
N ARG A 30 18.25 2.85 13.77
CA ARG A 30 18.55 1.43 13.97
C ARG A 30 17.34 0.69 14.53
N GLY A 31 17.31 -0.63 14.42
CA GLY A 31 16.26 -1.42 15.03
C GLY A 31 16.33 -1.38 16.55
N ASP A 32 15.17 -1.39 17.20
CA ASP A 32 15.07 -1.48 18.66
C ASP A 32 15.25 -2.96 19.08
N PRO A 33 16.33 -3.33 19.80
CA PRO A 33 16.60 -4.71 20.19
C PRO A 33 15.60 -5.26 21.22
N GLU A 34 14.87 -4.39 21.91
CA GLU A 34 13.89 -4.80 22.92
C GLU A 34 12.47 -4.91 22.36
N HIS A 35 12.24 -4.47 21.12
CA HIS A 35 10.91 -4.49 20.53
C HIS A 35 10.57 -5.90 20.02
N PRO A 36 9.47 -6.53 20.49
CA PRO A 36 9.17 -7.94 20.24
C PRO A 36 8.78 -8.27 18.79
N ALA A 37 8.42 -7.27 17.98
CA ALA A 37 8.11 -7.50 16.57
C ALA A 37 9.35 -7.71 15.68
N ASN A 38 10.54 -7.24 16.10
CA ASN A 38 11.71 -7.27 15.22
C ASN A 38 13.06 -7.56 15.90
N TRP A 39 13.16 -7.47 17.22
CA TRP A 39 14.38 -7.77 17.96
C TRP A 39 15.63 -7.09 17.36
N GLY A 40 15.54 -5.81 17.07
CA GLY A 40 16.62 -5.01 16.47
C GLY A 40 16.80 -5.18 14.95
N ARG A 41 16.04 -6.03 14.28
CA ARG A 41 16.17 -6.26 12.84
C ARG A 41 15.41 -5.21 12.05
N LEU A 42 15.95 -4.81 10.91
CA LEU A 42 15.28 -3.93 9.94
C LEU A 42 15.45 -4.50 8.51
N CYS A 43 14.49 -4.20 7.67
CA CYS A 43 14.60 -4.39 6.22
C CYS A 43 15.27 -3.19 5.55
N THR A 44 15.57 -3.29 4.25
CA THR A 44 16.19 -2.21 3.48
C THR A 44 15.48 -0.86 3.64
N LYS A 45 14.13 -0.85 3.62
CA LYS A 45 13.35 0.39 3.84
C LYS A 45 13.55 0.97 5.24
N GLY A 46 13.52 0.11 6.25
CA GLY A 46 13.70 0.53 7.65
C GLY A 46 15.12 1.03 7.94
N SER A 47 16.14 0.36 7.41
CA SER A 47 17.55 0.74 7.62
C SER A 47 17.95 2.03 6.88
N THR A 48 17.23 2.39 5.82
CA THR A 48 17.45 3.63 5.04
C THR A 48 16.50 4.76 5.45
N LEU A 49 15.67 4.55 6.45
CA LEU A 49 14.61 5.49 6.84
C LEU A 49 15.16 6.87 7.21
N ALA A 50 16.29 6.95 7.93
CA ALA A 50 16.92 8.22 8.30
C ALA A 50 17.26 9.10 7.10
N LEU A 51 17.68 8.49 5.98
CA LEU A 51 18.04 9.23 4.78
C LEU A 51 16.85 9.99 4.17
N THR A 52 15.62 9.50 4.36
CA THR A 52 14.41 10.16 3.86
C THR A 52 14.08 11.47 4.60
N ALA A 53 14.71 11.70 5.76
CA ALA A 53 14.55 12.89 6.57
C ALA A 53 15.74 13.86 6.46
N SER A 54 16.63 13.67 5.48
CA SER A 54 17.73 14.61 5.26
C SER A 54 17.21 16.00 4.88
N PRO A 55 17.88 17.09 5.32
CA PRO A 55 17.38 18.46 5.16
C PRO A 55 17.10 18.84 3.69
N HIS A 56 17.95 18.44 2.76
CA HIS A 56 17.77 18.74 1.33
C HIS A 56 16.59 17.98 0.71
N ILE A 57 16.26 16.77 1.18
CA ILE A 57 15.04 16.07 0.77
C ILE A 57 13.80 16.76 1.35
N GLN A 58 13.84 17.11 2.64
CA GLN A 58 12.72 17.80 3.27
C GLN A 58 12.40 19.12 2.57
N GLN A 59 13.40 19.93 2.26
CA GLN A 59 13.21 21.24 1.60
C GLN A 59 12.57 21.14 0.21
N GLN A 60 12.85 20.08 -0.54
CA GLN A 60 12.38 19.91 -1.92
C GLN A 60 11.07 19.11 -2.04
N THR A 61 10.78 18.24 -1.09
CA THR A 61 9.68 17.27 -1.23
C THR A 61 8.55 17.48 -0.23
N ARG A 62 8.80 18.16 0.91
CA ARG A 62 7.81 18.37 1.95
C ARG A 62 6.90 19.56 1.64
N LEU A 63 5.65 19.42 2.01
CA LEU A 63 4.74 20.53 2.13
C LEU A 63 5.05 21.25 3.44
N LEU A 64 5.50 22.52 3.38
CA LEU A 64 6.01 23.26 4.53
C LEU A 64 5.05 24.33 5.06
N HIS A 65 4.12 24.79 4.22
CA HIS A 65 3.14 25.83 4.55
C HIS A 65 1.79 25.47 3.97
N PRO A 66 0.68 25.90 4.57
CA PRO A 66 -0.62 25.82 3.92
C PRO A 66 -0.59 26.56 2.59
N GLN A 67 -1.20 25.98 1.56
CA GLN A 67 -1.22 26.57 0.22
C GLN A 67 -2.62 26.45 -0.37
N MET A 68 -3.03 27.47 -1.09
CA MET A 68 -4.32 27.51 -1.77
C MET A 68 -4.15 27.83 -3.26
N ARG A 69 -5.03 27.29 -4.08
CA ARG A 69 -5.19 27.66 -5.49
C ARG A 69 -6.42 28.53 -5.65
N THR A 70 -6.30 29.58 -6.46
CA THR A 70 -7.45 30.37 -6.89
C THR A 70 -8.18 29.73 -8.07
N GLN A 71 -7.44 28.93 -8.86
CA GLN A 71 -7.97 28.16 -9.98
C GLN A 71 -7.35 26.76 -9.94
N ARG A 72 -8.15 25.73 -10.16
CA ARG A 72 -7.69 24.35 -10.24
C ARG A 72 -6.66 24.21 -11.35
N GLN A 73 -5.58 23.47 -11.12
CA GLN A 73 -4.38 23.36 -11.97
C GLN A 73 -3.52 24.64 -12.07
N GLY A 74 -3.91 25.74 -11.42
CA GLY A 74 -3.08 26.92 -11.29
C GLY A 74 -1.95 26.77 -10.27
N ALA A 75 -1.08 27.77 -10.19
CA ALA A 75 -0.05 27.85 -9.16
C ALA A 75 -0.66 27.94 -7.75
N THR A 76 -0.02 27.29 -6.79
CA THR A 76 -0.37 27.42 -5.37
C THR A 76 0.22 28.69 -4.78
N GLN A 77 -0.49 29.29 -3.84
CA GLN A 77 -0.02 30.43 -3.05
C GLN A 77 -0.01 30.04 -1.55
N ALA A 78 1.06 30.37 -0.87
CA ALA A 78 1.16 30.17 0.57
C ALA A 78 0.17 31.10 1.29
N ILE A 79 -0.53 30.53 2.26
CA ILE A 79 -1.47 31.27 3.13
C ILE A 79 -1.19 30.94 4.59
N SER A 80 -1.76 31.71 5.49
CA SER A 80 -1.66 31.40 6.93
C SER A 80 -2.55 30.20 7.32
N TRP A 81 -2.27 29.57 8.44
CA TRP A 81 -3.13 28.52 8.99
C TRP A 81 -4.54 29.03 9.32
N GLU A 82 -4.66 30.25 9.85
CA GLU A 82 -5.95 30.86 10.12
C GLU A 82 -6.80 30.94 8.84
N GLN A 83 -6.22 31.54 7.78
CA GLN A 83 -6.90 31.61 6.47
C GLN A 83 -7.27 30.24 5.92
N ALA A 84 -6.34 29.26 6.03
CA ALA A 84 -6.57 27.91 5.53
C ALA A 84 -7.75 27.21 6.23
N LEU A 85 -7.79 27.29 7.54
CA LEU A 85 -8.84 26.67 8.35
C LEU A 85 -10.19 27.41 8.22
N ASP A 86 -10.17 28.74 8.10
CA ASP A 86 -11.39 29.53 7.90
C ASP A 86 -12.01 29.23 6.54
N VAL A 87 -11.20 29.20 5.48
CA VAL A 87 -11.70 28.84 4.14
C VAL A 87 -12.18 27.39 4.10
N ALA A 88 -11.45 26.45 4.71
CA ALA A 88 -11.85 25.06 4.75
C ALA A 88 -13.19 24.89 5.47
N SER A 89 -13.34 25.49 6.66
CA SER A 89 -14.60 25.41 7.42
C SER A 89 -15.76 26.02 6.66
N GLN A 90 -15.60 27.22 6.08
CA GLN A 90 -16.64 27.89 5.31
C GLN A 90 -17.09 27.05 4.11
N LYS A 91 -16.13 26.50 3.34
CA LYS A 91 -16.43 25.68 2.15
C LYS A 91 -17.16 24.39 2.50
N LEU A 92 -16.76 23.70 3.58
CA LEU A 92 -17.45 22.50 4.04
C LEU A 92 -18.87 22.81 4.51
N LEU A 93 -19.07 23.91 5.26
CA LEU A 93 -20.40 24.37 5.68
C LEU A 93 -21.27 24.74 4.49
N ASP A 94 -20.73 25.47 3.51
CA ASP A 94 -21.47 25.85 2.29
C ASP A 94 -21.95 24.62 1.52
N VAL A 95 -21.09 23.61 1.35
CA VAL A 95 -21.45 22.35 0.68
C VAL A 95 -22.50 21.60 1.49
N MET A 96 -22.33 21.51 2.81
CA MET A 96 -23.28 20.83 3.69
C MET A 96 -24.63 21.49 3.72
N HIS A 97 -24.69 22.82 3.74
CA HIS A 97 -25.97 23.58 3.73
C HIS A 97 -26.71 23.42 2.40
N ARG A 98 -26.02 23.38 1.27
CA ARG A 98 -26.65 23.25 -0.05
C ARG A 98 -27.01 21.82 -0.43
N HIS A 99 -26.25 20.82 0.03
CA HIS A 99 -26.35 19.46 -0.47
C HIS A 99 -26.50 18.39 0.61
N GLY A 100 -26.48 18.80 1.90
CA GLY A 100 -26.51 17.89 3.04
C GLY A 100 -25.16 17.30 3.40
N PRO A 101 -25.06 16.63 4.58
CA PRO A 101 -23.81 16.09 5.10
C PRO A 101 -23.20 15.00 4.22
N ASP A 102 -24.02 14.21 3.51
CA ASP A 102 -23.53 13.12 2.64
C ASP A 102 -22.93 13.61 1.33
N ALA A 103 -22.92 14.92 1.06
CA ALA A 103 -22.14 15.52 0.00
C ALA A 103 -20.66 15.72 0.36
N LEU A 104 -20.29 15.43 1.61
CA LEU A 104 -18.91 15.44 2.10
C LEU A 104 -18.32 14.03 2.03
N GLY A 105 -17.06 13.91 1.65
CA GLY A 105 -16.30 12.66 1.64
C GLY A 105 -14.92 12.84 2.28
N PHE A 106 -14.55 11.89 3.17
CA PHE A 106 -13.26 11.85 3.86
C PHE A 106 -12.51 10.58 3.43
N TYR A 107 -11.38 10.72 2.77
CA TYR A 107 -10.54 9.60 2.38
C TYR A 107 -9.20 9.66 3.11
N VAL A 108 -9.04 8.78 4.11
CA VAL A 108 -7.90 8.77 5.03
C VAL A 108 -6.98 7.56 4.81
N SER A 109 -6.00 7.34 5.66
CA SER A 109 -4.91 6.40 5.39
C SER A 109 -4.60 5.48 6.57
N GLY A 110 -4.30 4.19 6.30
CA GLY A 110 -3.72 3.24 7.26
C GLY A 110 -2.31 3.58 7.74
N GLN A 111 -1.79 4.74 7.38
CA GLN A 111 -0.53 5.29 7.88
C GLN A 111 -0.73 6.42 8.93
N LEU A 112 -1.96 6.84 9.15
CA LEU A 112 -2.34 7.71 10.25
C LEU A 112 -2.14 6.97 11.58
N LEU A 113 -1.90 7.72 12.65
CA LEU A 113 -1.90 7.19 14.01
C LEU A 113 -3.33 6.87 14.45
N THR A 114 -3.48 6.07 15.49
CA THR A 114 -4.79 5.71 16.06
C THR A 114 -5.57 6.95 16.46
N GLU A 115 -4.88 7.92 17.05
CA GLU A 115 -5.40 9.23 17.49
C GLU A 115 -5.88 10.07 16.30
N ASP A 116 -5.11 10.10 15.21
CA ASP A 116 -5.49 10.80 13.99
C ASP A 116 -6.81 10.25 13.44
N TYR A 117 -6.90 8.93 13.28
CA TYR A 117 -8.11 8.26 12.82
C TYR A 117 -9.32 8.52 13.72
N TYR A 118 -9.11 8.49 15.04
CA TYR A 118 -10.18 8.69 16.00
C TYR A 118 -10.82 10.06 15.84
N VAL A 119 -9.99 11.11 15.72
CA VAL A 119 -10.48 12.48 15.53
C VAL A 119 -11.23 12.63 14.20
N PHE A 120 -10.70 12.11 13.09
CA PHE A 120 -11.38 12.14 11.81
C PHE A 120 -12.72 11.40 11.84
N ASN A 121 -12.79 10.26 12.50
CA ASN A 121 -14.00 9.47 12.64
C ASN A 121 -15.09 10.23 13.45
N LYS A 122 -14.71 10.82 14.58
CA LYS A 122 -15.59 11.65 15.41
C LYS A 122 -16.04 12.92 14.68
N LEU A 123 -15.15 13.55 13.90
CA LEU A 123 -15.48 14.72 13.08
C LEU A 123 -16.53 14.36 12.02
N ALA A 124 -16.29 13.31 11.22
CA ALA A 124 -17.20 12.95 10.14
C ALA A 124 -18.54 12.44 10.66
N LYS A 125 -18.54 11.43 11.53
CA LYS A 125 -19.75 10.74 11.98
C LYS A 125 -20.45 11.45 13.11
N GLY A 126 -19.70 12.05 14.05
CA GLY A 126 -20.27 12.70 15.22
C GLY A 126 -20.68 14.15 14.96
N LEU A 127 -19.77 15.00 14.46
CA LEU A 127 -20.04 16.42 14.28
C LEU A 127 -20.78 16.73 12.97
N LEU A 128 -20.29 16.18 11.85
CA LEU A 128 -20.86 16.46 10.53
C LEU A 128 -22.04 15.57 10.16
N GLY A 129 -22.21 14.43 10.83
CA GLY A 129 -23.34 13.55 10.64
C GLY A 129 -23.29 12.76 9.32
N THR A 130 -22.10 12.39 8.83
CA THR A 130 -21.94 11.53 7.66
C THR A 130 -21.05 10.33 7.92
N ASN A 131 -21.42 9.16 7.39
CA ASN A 131 -20.59 7.97 7.38
C ASN A 131 -19.66 7.90 6.14
N ASN A 132 -19.60 8.93 5.30
CA ASN A 132 -18.72 9.00 4.14
C ASN A 132 -17.27 9.28 4.57
N ILE A 133 -16.73 8.44 5.42
CA ILE A 133 -15.31 8.36 5.77
C ILE A 133 -14.81 6.96 5.47
N ASP A 134 -13.83 6.83 4.59
CA ASP A 134 -13.19 5.55 4.30
C ASP A 134 -11.68 5.74 4.14
N THR A 135 -10.96 4.66 4.03
CA THR A 135 -9.50 4.66 4.11
C THR A 135 -8.91 3.73 3.06
N ASN A 136 -7.64 3.94 2.71
CA ASN A 136 -6.92 2.98 1.87
C ASN A 136 -6.72 1.60 2.55
N SER A 137 -7.06 1.45 3.84
CA SER A 137 -7.21 0.13 4.49
C SER A 137 -8.34 -0.68 3.86
N ARG A 138 -9.35 -0.03 3.25
CA ARG A 138 -10.38 -0.67 2.40
C ARG A 138 -9.75 -1.46 1.27
N LEU A 139 -8.72 -0.91 0.63
CA LEU A 139 -8.01 -1.55 -0.46
C LEU A 139 -7.03 -2.62 0.02
N CYS A 140 -6.75 -2.70 1.32
CA CYS A 140 -5.72 -3.55 1.90
C CYS A 140 -6.30 -4.79 2.59
N MET A 141 -7.21 -4.60 3.57
CA MET A 141 -7.56 -5.63 4.55
C MET A 141 -9.05 -5.88 4.74
N SER A 142 -9.94 -5.16 4.06
CA SER A 142 -11.38 -5.24 4.36
C SER A 142 -11.98 -6.62 4.11
N SER A 143 -11.43 -7.41 3.20
CA SER A 143 -11.85 -8.80 3.00
C SER A 143 -11.47 -9.72 4.15
N ALA A 144 -10.30 -9.50 4.77
CA ALA A 144 -9.92 -10.23 5.98
C ALA A 144 -10.82 -9.84 7.16
N VAL A 145 -11.11 -8.55 7.34
CA VAL A 145 -12.07 -8.05 8.33
C VAL A 145 -13.42 -8.72 8.17
N ALA A 146 -13.97 -8.72 6.95
CA ALA A 146 -15.26 -9.33 6.66
C ALA A 146 -15.24 -10.85 6.89
N GLY A 147 -14.13 -11.52 6.54
CA GLY A 147 -13.94 -12.94 6.76
C GLY A 147 -13.91 -13.31 8.26
N TYR A 148 -13.11 -12.58 9.05
CA TYR A 148 -13.06 -12.77 10.51
C TYR A 148 -14.41 -12.49 11.18
N LYS A 149 -15.06 -11.37 10.85
CA LYS A 149 -16.39 -11.06 11.39
C LYS A 149 -17.43 -12.12 11.04
N LEU A 150 -17.41 -12.62 9.80
CA LEU A 150 -18.35 -13.63 9.33
C LEU A 150 -18.16 -14.99 10.04
N THR A 151 -16.92 -15.34 10.35
CA THR A 151 -16.57 -16.67 10.87
C THR A 151 -16.29 -16.69 12.37
N LEU A 152 -15.55 -15.70 12.88
CA LEU A 152 -15.10 -15.64 14.27
C LEU A 152 -15.83 -14.57 15.11
N GLY A 153 -16.67 -13.74 14.49
CA GLY A 153 -17.51 -12.74 15.16
C GLY A 153 -16.89 -11.34 15.31
N ALA A 154 -15.57 -11.19 15.20
CA ALA A 154 -14.90 -9.89 15.30
C ALA A 154 -13.69 -9.78 14.35
N ASP A 155 -13.23 -8.54 14.10
CA ASP A 155 -12.00 -8.26 13.37
C ASP A 155 -10.76 -8.47 14.27
N ALA A 156 -10.48 -9.72 14.58
CA ALA A 156 -9.48 -10.11 15.56
C ALA A 156 -8.66 -11.31 15.08
N PRO A 157 -7.48 -11.09 14.47
CA PRO A 157 -6.57 -12.18 14.11
C PRO A 157 -6.18 -12.98 15.35
N PRO A 158 -6.42 -14.31 15.38
CA PRO A 158 -6.22 -15.10 16.59
C PRO A 158 -4.76 -15.37 16.95
N ALA A 159 -3.86 -15.33 15.95
CA ALA A 159 -2.45 -15.70 16.08
C ALA A 159 -1.53 -14.49 16.34
N CYS A 160 -0.27 -14.78 16.65
CA CYS A 160 0.81 -13.81 16.87
C CYS A 160 2.09 -14.25 16.14
N TYR A 161 3.13 -13.38 16.14
CA TYR A 161 4.39 -13.70 15.46
C TYR A 161 5.13 -14.89 16.06
N GLU A 162 4.98 -15.12 17.36
CA GLU A 162 5.58 -16.28 18.04
C GLU A 162 5.06 -17.61 17.51
N ASP A 163 3.86 -17.65 16.95
CA ASP A 163 3.29 -18.85 16.37
C ASP A 163 4.10 -19.42 15.22
N VAL A 164 4.90 -18.60 14.54
CA VAL A 164 5.89 -19.07 13.54
C VAL A 164 6.89 -20.05 14.16
N ASP A 165 7.28 -19.81 15.43
CA ASP A 165 8.27 -20.65 16.11
C ASP A 165 7.67 -21.96 16.64
N HIS A 166 6.36 -22.05 16.73
CA HIS A 166 5.65 -23.22 17.24
C HIS A 166 4.97 -24.07 16.16
N ALA A 167 4.73 -23.50 14.99
CA ALA A 167 4.08 -24.19 13.88
C ALA A 167 4.89 -25.39 13.37
N GLN A 168 4.22 -26.48 12.99
CA GLN A 168 4.78 -27.60 12.26
C GLN A 168 4.39 -27.60 10.78
N CYS A 169 3.35 -26.84 10.43
CA CYS A 169 3.02 -26.52 9.04
C CYS A 169 2.79 -25.02 8.90
N LEU A 170 3.50 -24.38 7.97
CA LEU A 170 3.22 -23.04 7.51
C LEU A 170 2.51 -23.11 6.16
N PHE A 171 1.29 -22.60 6.10
CA PHE A 171 0.50 -22.50 4.88
C PHE A 171 0.43 -21.02 4.46
N ILE A 172 1.31 -20.62 3.53
CA ILE A 172 1.44 -19.23 3.07
C ILE A 172 0.69 -19.09 1.75
N VAL A 173 -0.31 -18.21 1.71
CA VAL A 173 -1.17 -18.07 0.54
C VAL A 173 -1.40 -16.61 0.16
N GLY A 174 -1.20 -16.30 -1.12
CA GLY A 174 -1.39 -14.94 -1.66
C GLY A 174 -0.54 -13.89 -0.95
N SER A 175 0.68 -14.27 -0.52
CA SER A 175 1.59 -13.43 0.24
C SER A 175 3.04 -13.64 -0.18
N ASN A 176 3.64 -12.65 -0.84
CA ASN A 176 5.08 -12.58 -0.95
C ASN A 176 5.65 -11.97 0.35
N THR A 177 5.68 -12.77 1.42
CA THR A 177 6.10 -12.34 2.75
C THR A 177 7.54 -11.86 2.77
N ALA A 178 8.41 -12.44 1.95
CA ALA A 178 9.82 -12.03 1.79
C ALA A 178 9.95 -10.54 1.39
N TRP A 179 9.02 -10.02 0.60
CA TRP A 179 9.04 -8.62 0.16
C TRP A 179 8.09 -7.72 0.93
N ALA A 180 6.91 -8.23 1.28
CA ALA A 180 5.88 -7.45 1.95
C ALA A 180 6.15 -7.27 3.45
N HIS A 181 6.67 -8.31 4.11
CA HIS A 181 6.95 -8.36 5.56
C HIS A 181 8.34 -8.94 5.84
N PRO A 182 9.43 -8.32 5.35
CA PRO A 182 10.75 -8.96 5.29
C PRO A 182 11.30 -9.37 6.66
N VAL A 183 11.01 -8.61 7.71
CA VAL A 183 11.50 -8.94 9.07
C VAL A 183 10.78 -10.18 9.62
N LEU A 184 9.48 -10.32 9.39
CA LEU A 184 8.74 -11.53 9.72
C LEU A 184 9.21 -12.73 8.89
N PHE A 185 9.54 -12.51 7.62
CA PHE A 185 10.06 -13.58 6.76
C PHE A 185 11.39 -14.12 7.26
N ARG A 186 12.30 -13.27 7.76
CA ARG A 186 13.54 -13.73 8.41
C ARG A 186 13.27 -14.63 9.61
N ARG A 187 12.20 -14.37 10.38
CA ARG A 187 11.79 -15.27 11.47
C ARG A 187 11.35 -16.63 10.91
N ILE A 188 10.67 -16.64 9.77
CA ILE A 188 10.29 -17.89 9.07
C ILE A 188 11.53 -18.65 8.59
N GLU A 189 12.49 -17.95 7.99
CA GLU A 189 13.79 -18.54 7.56
C GLU A 189 14.52 -19.20 8.73
N GLU A 190 14.61 -18.51 9.86
CA GLU A 190 15.24 -19.03 11.07
C GLU A 190 14.47 -20.20 11.67
N ALA A 191 13.14 -20.13 11.72
CA ALA A 191 12.30 -21.23 12.18
C ALA A 191 12.47 -22.47 11.30
N LYS A 192 12.52 -22.30 9.97
CA LYS A 192 12.75 -23.40 9.02
C LYS A 192 14.16 -23.97 9.14
N ALA A 193 15.17 -23.14 9.31
CA ALA A 193 16.56 -23.59 9.52
C ALA A 193 16.73 -24.35 10.83
N ALA A 194 16.11 -23.91 11.91
CA ALA A 194 16.15 -24.58 13.22
C ALA A 194 15.34 -25.87 13.25
N ARG A 195 14.29 -26.00 12.43
CA ARG A 195 13.39 -27.17 12.35
C ARG A 195 13.20 -27.59 10.89
N PRO A 196 14.12 -28.37 10.31
CA PRO A 196 14.06 -28.81 8.91
C PRO A 196 12.78 -29.60 8.56
N ASP A 197 12.15 -30.22 9.53
CA ASP A 197 10.89 -30.98 9.43
C ASP A 197 9.65 -30.08 9.37
N LEU A 198 9.76 -28.79 9.71
CA LEU A 198 8.68 -27.82 9.52
C LEU A 198 8.24 -27.83 8.06
N LYS A 199 6.99 -28.21 7.81
CA LYS A 199 6.42 -28.19 6.45
C LYS A 199 6.07 -26.78 6.05
N MET A 200 6.41 -26.41 4.82
CA MET A 200 6.07 -25.09 4.26
C MET A 200 5.37 -25.26 2.92
N VAL A 201 4.10 -24.93 2.87
CA VAL A 201 3.29 -24.88 1.64
C VAL A 201 3.10 -23.42 1.23
N VAL A 202 3.41 -23.09 -0.02
CA VAL A 202 3.16 -21.77 -0.58
C VAL A 202 2.23 -21.87 -1.78
N ALA A 203 1.11 -21.15 -1.73
CA ALA A 203 0.13 -21.07 -2.82
C ALA A 203 0.09 -19.63 -3.38
N ASP A 204 0.57 -19.44 -4.59
CA ASP A 204 0.63 -18.14 -5.26
C ASP A 204 0.67 -18.36 -6.78
N PRO A 205 0.05 -17.50 -7.60
CA PRO A 205 0.17 -17.60 -9.06
C PRO A 205 1.61 -17.46 -9.56
N ARG A 206 2.46 -16.74 -8.83
CA ARG A 206 3.86 -16.49 -9.16
C ARG A 206 4.79 -17.17 -8.15
N ARG A 207 5.85 -17.80 -8.62
CA ARG A 207 6.90 -18.35 -7.76
C ARG A 207 7.76 -17.21 -7.20
N THR A 208 7.30 -16.62 -6.11
CA THR A 208 7.99 -15.50 -5.44
C THR A 208 9.15 -15.99 -4.58
N GLU A 209 9.98 -15.07 -4.05
CA GLU A 209 11.06 -15.43 -3.13
C GLU A 209 10.57 -16.20 -1.91
N THR A 210 9.35 -15.93 -1.46
CA THR A 210 8.73 -16.70 -0.38
C THR A 210 8.64 -18.20 -0.72
N ALA A 211 8.39 -18.54 -1.98
CA ALA A 211 8.32 -19.90 -2.47
C ALA A 211 9.71 -20.59 -2.55
N GLY A 212 10.79 -19.84 -2.42
CA GLY A 212 12.15 -20.40 -2.38
C GLY A 212 12.40 -21.33 -1.18
N LEU A 213 11.67 -21.17 -0.09
CA LEU A 213 11.75 -22.03 1.11
C LEU A 213 10.65 -23.10 1.16
N ALA A 214 9.73 -23.12 0.20
CA ALA A 214 8.60 -24.03 0.21
C ALA A 214 9.02 -25.48 -0.04
N ASP A 215 8.52 -26.40 0.79
CA ASP A 215 8.57 -27.83 0.51
C ASP A 215 7.55 -28.21 -0.58
N LEU A 216 6.45 -27.45 -0.66
CA LEU A 216 5.42 -27.59 -1.68
C LEU A 216 4.99 -26.23 -2.19
N PHE A 217 5.09 -26.02 -3.51
CA PHE A 217 4.61 -24.82 -4.18
C PHE A 217 3.41 -25.15 -5.06
N LEU A 218 2.31 -24.40 -4.86
CA LEU A 218 1.06 -24.53 -5.61
C LEU A 218 0.87 -23.31 -6.53
N PRO A 219 1.27 -23.39 -7.82
CA PRO A 219 1.14 -22.30 -8.80
C PRO A 219 -0.31 -22.19 -9.31
N LEU A 220 -1.23 -21.80 -8.44
CA LEU A 220 -2.65 -21.77 -8.78
C LEU A 220 -3.00 -20.65 -9.80
N GLN A 221 -4.05 -20.89 -10.58
CA GLN A 221 -4.60 -19.86 -11.46
C GLN A 221 -5.19 -18.70 -10.63
N PRO A 222 -5.01 -17.42 -11.05
CA PRO A 222 -5.57 -16.28 -10.35
C PRO A 222 -7.07 -16.42 -10.08
N GLY A 223 -7.47 -16.18 -8.82
CA GLY A 223 -8.88 -16.20 -8.41
C GLY A 223 -9.45 -17.56 -8.05
N THR A 224 -8.66 -18.63 -8.04
CA THR A 224 -9.14 -20.00 -7.79
C THR A 224 -8.95 -20.47 -6.33
N ASP A 225 -8.53 -19.59 -5.44
CA ASP A 225 -8.23 -19.91 -4.05
C ASP A 225 -9.41 -20.58 -3.30
N VAL A 226 -10.66 -20.14 -3.52
CA VAL A 226 -11.85 -20.73 -2.89
C VAL A 226 -12.02 -22.18 -3.32
N ALA A 227 -11.80 -22.47 -4.62
CA ALA A 227 -11.88 -23.85 -5.12
C ALA A 227 -10.77 -24.72 -4.50
N LEU A 228 -9.56 -24.18 -4.37
CA LEU A 228 -8.45 -24.88 -3.67
C LEU A 228 -8.85 -25.21 -2.24
N PHE A 229 -9.32 -24.24 -1.44
CA PHE A 229 -9.66 -24.46 -0.03
C PHE A 229 -10.84 -25.42 0.13
N HIS A 230 -11.85 -25.38 -0.75
CA HIS A 230 -12.93 -26.36 -0.76
C HIS A 230 -12.42 -27.76 -1.10
N GLY A 231 -11.47 -27.88 -2.04
CA GLY A 231 -10.85 -29.17 -2.33
C GLY A 231 -10.01 -29.72 -1.18
N LEU A 232 -9.24 -28.87 -0.49
CA LEU A 232 -8.52 -29.28 0.71
C LEU A 232 -9.49 -29.81 1.77
N LEU A 233 -10.59 -29.09 2.03
CA LEU A 233 -11.59 -29.53 3.00
C LEU A 233 -12.33 -30.81 2.55
N HIS A 234 -12.62 -30.96 1.27
CA HIS A 234 -13.18 -32.20 0.72
C HIS A 234 -12.29 -33.40 1.04
N ILE A 235 -10.98 -33.29 0.80
CA ILE A 235 -10.00 -34.34 1.09
C ILE A 235 -9.96 -34.63 2.59
N MET A 236 -9.89 -33.59 3.43
CA MET A 236 -9.86 -33.72 4.89
C MET A 236 -11.10 -34.45 5.43
N LEU A 237 -12.28 -34.20 4.86
CA LEU A 237 -13.52 -34.87 5.22
C LEU A 237 -13.50 -36.36 4.80
N TRP A 238 -13.04 -36.61 3.57
CA TRP A 238 -12.99 -37.96 3.02
C TRP A 238 -11.99 -38.87 3.75
N GLU A 239 -10.83 -38.33 4.10
CA GLU A 239 -9.78 -39.03 4.82
C GLU A 239 -10.00 -39.06 6.36
N GLY A 240 -11.03 -38.39 6.86
CA GLY A 240 -11.32 -38.34 8.29
C GLY A 240 -10.33 -37.49 9.12
N TRP A 241 -9.70 -36.49 8.49
CA TRP A 241 -8.71 -35.62 9.15
C TRP A 241 -9.31 -34.37 9.79
N THR A 242 -10.62 -34.32 9.99
CA THR A 242 -11.28 -33.26 10.74
C THR A 242 -11.30 -33.55 12.26
N GLN A 243 -11.69 -32.55 13.05
CA GLN A 243 -11.81 -32.64 14.50
C GLN A 243 -13.29 -32.58 14.92
N PRO A 244 -14.03 -33.71 14.93
CA PRO A 244 -15.47 -33.74 15.15
C PRO A 244 -15.89 -33.12 16.49
N ASP A 245 -15.12 -33.35 17.56
CA ASP A 245 -15.43 -32.82 18.89
C ASP A 245 -15.35 -31.31 18.94
N PHE A 246 -14.31 -30.71 18.32
CA PHE A 246 -14.17 -29.26 18.21
C PHE A 246 -15.32 -28.67 17.37
N ILE A 247 -15.64 -29.31 16.23
CA ILE A 247 -16.76 -28.90 15.38
C ILE A 247 -18.06 -28.87 16.16
N ALA A 248 -18.36 -29.93 16.88
CA ALA A 248 -19.60 -30.06 17.65
C ALA A 248 -19.72 -29.08 18.81
N GLN A 249 -18.60 -28.81 19.51
CA GLN A 249 -18.63 -28.03 20.75
C GLN A 249 -18.48 -26.52 20.47
N HIS A 250 -17.67 -26.12 19.49
CA HIS A 250 -17.21 -24.74 19.33
C HIS A 250 -17.67 -24.08 18.02
N THR A 251 -18.41 -24.79 17.16
CA THR A 251 -18.79 -24.26 15.87
C THR A 251 -20.25 -24.46 15.51
N SER A 252 -20.73 -23.73 14.51
CA SER A 252 -22.08 -23.84 13.93
C SER A 252 -21.98 -23.78 12.39
N GLY A 253 -22.97 -24.34 11.69
CA GLY A 253 -23.07 -24.21 10.20
C GLY A 253 -22.29 -25.27 9.41
N PHE A 254 -21.71 -26.30 10.01
CA PHE A 254 -20.84 -27.28 9.36
C PHE A 254 -21.51 -28.07 8.24
N GLU A 255 -22.77 -28.49 8.41
CA GLU A 255 -23.47 -29.32 7.42
C GLU A 255 -23.71 -28.64 6.08
N ALA A 256 -23.97 -27.32 6.10
CA ALA A 256 -24.09 -26.54 4.86
C ALA A 256 -22.75 -26.48 4.11
N LEU A 257 -21.64 -26.29 4.82
CA LEU A 257 -20.30 -26.31 4.25
C LEU A 257 -19.92 -27.68 3.70
N LYS A 258 -20.20 -28.75 4.46
CA LYS A 258 -19.96 -30.14 4.07
C LYS A 258 -20.71 -30.48 2.76
N THR A 259 -21.95 -30.04 2.65
CA THR A 259 -22.74 -30.18 1.43
C THR A 259 -22.10 -29.44 0.24
N LEU A 260 -21.66 -28.21 0.45
CA LEU A 260 -21.03 -27.38 -0.59
C LEU A 260 -19.73 -28.01 -1.11
N VAL A 261 -18.84 -28.44 -0.21
CA VAL A 261 -17.52 -28.93 -0.62
C VAL A 261 -17.54 -30.34 -1.22
N ARG A 262 -18.64 -31.04 -1.11
CA ARG A 262 -18.80 -32.39 -1.66
C ARG A 262 -18.45 -32.50 -3.13
N ASP A 263 -18.74 -31.45 -3.90
CA ASP A 263 -18.53 -31.44 -5.35
C ASP A 263 -17.11 -30.98 -5.75
N PHE A 264 -16.26 -30.60 -4.79
CA PHE A 264 -14.89 -30.16 -5.03
C PHE A 264 -13.91 -31.32 -4.89
N THR A 265 -14.07 -32.33 -5.76
CA THR A 265 -13.16 -33.49 -5.80
C THR A 265 -11.74 -33.05 -6.19
N PRO A 266 -10.69 -33.82 -5.82
CA PRO A 266 -9.31 -33.49 -6.17
C PRO A 266 -9.08 -33.25 -7.67
N ASP A 267 -9.69 -34.05 -8.53
CA ASP A 267 -9.59 -33.90 -9.99
C ASP A 267 -10.22 -32.57 -10.45
N LYS A 268 -11.42 -32.26 -9.98
CA LYS A 268 -12.10 -30.99 -10.34
C LYS A 268 -11.33 -29.76 -9.84
N VAL A 269 -10.75 -29.85 -8.66
CA VAL A 269 -9.96 -28.74 -8.10
C VAL A 269 -8.65 -28.59 -8.84
N ALA A 270 -7.98 -29.70 -9.20
CA ALA A 270 -6.80 -29.69 -10.04
C ALA A 270 -7.04 -28.98 -11.39
N ASP A 271 -8.16 -29.28 -12.03
CA ASP A 271 -8.57 -28.66 -13.31
C ASP A 271 -8.86 -27.15 -13.14
N ILE A 272 -9.65 -26.77 -12.13
CA ILE A 272 -10.00 -25.35 -11.90
C ILE A 272 -8.75 -24.52 -11.55
N CYS A 273 -7.89 -25.05 -10.68
CA CYS A 273 -6.73 -24.34 -10.16
C CYS A 273 -5.50 -24.43 -11.09
N GLY A 274 -5.49 -25.37 -12.04
CA GLY A 274 -4.31 -25.66 -12.86
C GLY A 274 -3.20 -26.34 -12.07
N LEU A 275 -3.55 -27.19 -11.08
CA LEU A 275 -2.61 -27.84 -10.17
C LEU A 275 -2.57 -29.36 -10.44
N ARG A 276 -1.56 -30.02 -9.93
CA ARG A 276 -1.54 -31.47 -9.86
C ARG A 276 -2.36 -31.92 -8.67
N LYS A 277 -3.21 -32.95 -8.85
CA LYS A 277 -4.06 -33.47 -7.77
C LYS A 277 -3.29 -34.04 -6.59
N GLU A 278 -2.10 -34.62 -6.86
CA GLU A 278 -1.21 -35.12 -5.82
C GLU A 278 -0.70 -34.00 -4.90
N ASP A 279 -0.43 -32.83 -5.46
CA ASP A 279 0.02 -31.65 -4.73
C ASP A 279 -1.12 -31.07 -3.87
N VAL A 280 -2.36 -31.10 -4.39
CA VAL A 280 -3.56 -30.71 -3.62
C VAL A 280 -3.78 -31.68 -2.45
N PHE A 281 -3.63 -32.98 -2.68
CA PHE A 281 -3.74 -33.99 -1.62
C PHE A 281 -2.67 -33.81 -0.57
N THR A 282 -1.41 -33.63 -0.96
CA THR A 282 -0.27 -33.39 -0.06
C THR A 282 -0.49 -32.14 0.81
N ALA A 283 -0.97 -31.05 0.21
CA ALA A 283 -1.27 -29.83 0.94
C ALA A 283 -2.37 -30.05 1.99
N ALA A 284 -3.46 -30.77 1.64
CA ALA A 284 -4.53 -31.13 2.57
C ALA A 284 -4.00 -31.99 3.74
N GLN A 285 -3.18 -32.98 3.42
CA GLN A 285 -2.59 -33.87 4.41
C GLN A 285 -1.72 -33.09 5.39
N TRP A 286 -0.75 -32.32 4.89
CA TRP A 286 0.15 -31.56 5.77
C TRP A 286 -0.59 -30.54 6.61
N PHE A 287 -1.59 -29.86 6.03
CA PHE A 287 -2.41 -28.89 6.75
C PHE A 287 -3.14 -29.55 7.93
N ALA A 288 -3.81 -30.68 7.68
CA ALA A 288 -4.72 -31.29 8.64
C ALA A 288 -4.02 -32.17 9.68
N THR A 289 -2.96 -32.90 9.27
CA THR A 289 -2.29 -33.89 10.15
C THR A 289 -1.12 -33.32 10.95
N SER A 290 -0.64 -32.10 10.61
CA SER A 290 0.35 -31.43 11.45
C SER A 290 -0.25 -31.03 12.79
N PRO A 291 0.48 -31.21 13.90
CA PRO A 291 -0.01 -30.83 15.25
C PRO A 291 -0.41 -29.37 15.37
N ALA A 292 0.29 -28.47 14.66
CA ALA A 292 -0.03 -27.05 14.61
C ALA A 292 0.21 -26.49 13.21
N THR A 293 -0.83 -25.95 12.60
CA THR A 293 -0.81 -25.32 11.28
C THR A 293 -1.14 -23.84 11.38
N LEU A 294 -0.20 -22.98 10.93
CA LEU A 294 -0.35 -21.54 10.87
C LEU A 294 -0.51 -21.12 9.41
N SER A 295 -1.60 -20.45 9.08
CA SER A 295 -1.78 -19.86 7.77
C SER A 295 -1.39 -18.38 7.77
N LEU A 296 -0.46 -18.00 6.91
CA LEU A 296 -0.06 -16.60 6.70
C LEU A 296 -0.58 -16.14 5.33
N TYR A 297 -1.36 -15.07 5.30
CA TYR A 297 -1.94 -14.59 4.06
C TYR A 297 -2.03 -13.06 4.00
N CYS A 298 -2.13 -12.52 2.78
CA CYS A 298 -2.10 -11.08 2.56
C CYS A 298 -2.99 -10.69 1.35
N GLN A 299 -2.56 -9.73 0.56
CA GLN A 299 -3.35 -9.10 -0.51
C GLN A 299 -3.76 -10.04 -1.65
N GLY A 300 -3.08 -11.15 -1.88
CA GLY A 300 -3.49 -12.14 -2.88
C GLY A 300 -4.87 -12.75 -2.59
N LEU A 301 -5.21 -12.93 -1.30
CA LEU A 301 -6.55 -13.30 -0.89
C LEU A 301 -7.47 -12.09 -0.82
N ASN A 302 -6.99 -10.99 -0.23
CA ASN A 302 -7.82 -9.86 0.17
C ASN A 302 -8.29 -9.01 -1.01
N GLN A 303 -7.38 -8.66 -1.94
CA GLN A 303 -7.68 -7.76 -3.07
C GLN A 303 -8.32 -8.52 -4.24
N SER A 304 -9.51 -9.04 -4.02
CA SER A 304 -10.26 -9.85 -4.96
C SER A 304 -11.75 -9.63 -4.81
N THR A 305 -12.50 -9.73 -5.91
CA THR A 305 -13.97 -9.75 -5.90
C THR A 305 -14.54 -10.90 -5.08
N SER A 306 -13.77 -11.96 -4.86
CA SER A 306 -14.09 -13.07 -3.96
C SER A 306 -13.36 -13.01 -2.62
N GLY A 307 -12.79 -11.86 -2.24
CA GLY A 307 -11.88 -11.74 -1.11
C GLY A 307 -12.45 -12.23 0.22
N THR A 308 -13.69 -11.88 0.55
CA THR A 308 -14.36 -12.37 1.77
C THR A 308 -14.55 -13.88 1.74
N ALA A 309 -14.95 -14.46 0.59
CA ALA A 309 -15.12 -15.89 0.43
C ALA A 309 -13.79 -16.66 0.58
N LYS A 310 -12.69 -16.12 0.02
CA LYS A 310 -11.34 -16.68 0.16
C LYS A 310 -10.92 -16.73 1.62
N ASN A 311 -11.09 -15.62 2.36
CA ASN A 311 -10.77 -15.56 3.79
C ASN A 311 -11.61 -16.55 4.59
N ALA A 312 -12.93 -16.57 4.40
CA ALA A 312 -13.82 -17.46 5.10
C ALA A 312 -13.51 -18.94 4.80
N ALA A 313 -13.22 -19.29 3.53
CA ALA A 313 -12.87 -20.66 3.17
C ALA A 313 -11.55 -21.12 3.80
N LEU A 314 -10.54 -20.24 3.92
CA LEU A 314 -9.31 -20.54 4.64
C LEU A 314 -9.56 -20.73 6.14
N ILE A 315 -10.35 -19.86 6.76
CA ILE A 315 -10.71 -19.95 8.17
C ILE A 315 -11.49 -21.26 8.44
N ASN A 316 -12.39 -21.66 7.52
CA ASN A 316 -13.09 -22.93 7.61
C ASN A 316 -12.15 -24.15 7.73
N LEU A 317 -10.99 -24.15 7.06
CA LEU A 317 -9.99 -25.22 7.19
C LEU A 317 -9.46 -25.30 8.63
N HIS A 318 -9.15 -24.15 9.22
CA HIS A 318 -8.68 -24.07 10.60
C HIS A 318 -9.74 -24.54 11.60
N LEU A 319 -10.99 -24.13 11.43
CA LEU A 319 -12.10 -24.55 12.28
C LEU A 319 -12.38 -26.05 12.14
N ALA A 320 -12.37 -26.60 10.91
CA ALA A 320 -12.63 -28.02 10.67
C ALA A 320 -11.56 -28.94 11.27
N THR A 321 -10.33 -28.45 11.37
CA THR A 321 -9.19 -29.22 11.88
C THR A 321 -8.77 -28.85 13.32
N GLY A 322 -9.53 -27.96 13.99
CA GLY A 322 -9.20 -27.49 15.35
C GLY A 322 -7.85 -26.76 15.43
N GLN A 323 -7.43 -26.11 14.34
CA GLN A 323 -6.15 -25.41 14.21
C GLN A 323 -6.32 -23.91 14.53
N ILE A 324 -6.81 -23.62 15.75
CA ILE A 324 -7.06 -22.27 16.24
C ILE A 324 -6.96 -22.24 17.77
N GLY A 325 -6.59 -21.11 18.35
CA GLY A 325 -6.53 -20.91 19.81
C GLY A 325 -5.37 -21.65 20.51
N LYS A 326 -4.43 -22.22 19.78
CA LYS A 326 -3.27 -22.94 20.34
C LYS A 326 -1.96 -22.43 19.72
N PRO A 327 -0.80 -22.59 20.40
CA PRO A 327 0.49 -22.17 19.86
C PRO A 327 0.78 -22.78 18.49
N GLY A 328 1.24 -21.96 17.56
CA GLY A 328 1.61 -22.37 16.21
C GLY A 328 0.44 -22.61 15.26
N ALA A 329 -0.79 -22.27 15.64
CA ALA A 329 -1.97 -22.56 14.81
C ALA A 329 -2.91 -21.37 14.69
N GLY A 330 -3.50 -21.23 13.51
CA GLY A 330 -4.57 -20.26 13.24
C GLY A 330 -4.45 -19.57 11.91
N PRO A 331 -5.52 -18.91 11.45
CA PRO A 331 -5.50 -18.03 10.29
C PRO A 331 -4.91 -16.67 10.70
N PHE A 332 -3.82 -16.26 10.07
CA PHE A 332 -3.12 -15.01 10.38
C PHE A 332 -3.01 -14.10 9.17
N SER A 333 -3.91 -13.15 9.07
CA SER A 333 -3.87 -12.10 8.04
C SER A 333 -2.80 -11.06 8.35
N LEU A 334 -1.83 -10.90 7.44
CA LEU A 334 -0.72 -9.96 7.58
C LEU A 334 -1.11 -8.59 7.05
N THR A 335 -1.27 -7.64 7.94
CA THR A 335 -1.61 -6.26 7.60
C THR A 335 -0.51 -5.60 6.77
N GLY A 336 -0.89 -4.97 5.66
CA GLY A 336 0.06 -4.27 4.80
C GLY A 336 0.58 -2.97 5.42
N GLN A 337 -0.31 -2.09 5.85
CA GLN A 337 0.01 -0.76 6.38
C GLN A 337 0.31 -0.79 7.88
N PRO A 338 1.09 0.19 8.40
CA PRO A 338 1.60 0.15 9.78
C PRO A 338 0.51 0.29 10.84
N ASN A 339 -0.62 0.92 10.53
CA ASN A 339 -1.74 1.14 11.46
C ASN A 339 -3.13 0.92 10.86
N ALA A 340 -3.24 0.05 9.85
CA ALA A 340 -4.56 -0.30 9.34
C ALA A 340 -5.42 -1.01 10.40
N MET A 341 -4.80 -1.70 11.36
CA MET A 341 -5.48 -2.29 12.52
C MET A 341 -6.08 -1.20 13.42
N GLY A 342 -5.27 -0.25 13.90
CA GLY A 342 -5.73 0.84 14.77
C GLY A 342 -6.82 1.69 14.14
N GLY A 343 -6.74 1.95 12.82
CA GLY A 343 -7.82 2.65 12.10
C GLY A 343 -9.16 1.90 12.13
N ARG A 344 -9.14 0.56 12.13
CA ARG A 344 -10.36 -0.26 12.27
C ARG A 344 -10.85 -0.34 13.71
N GLU A 345 -9.92 -0.39 14.69
CA GLU A 345 -10.26 -0.34 16.12
C GLU A 345 -11.07 0.89 16.49
N VAL A 346 -10.72 2.05 15.92
CA VAL A 346 -11.49 3.28 16.14
C VAL A 346 -12.74 3.41 15.27
N GLY A 347 -13.00 2.45 14.37
CA GLY A 347 -14.15 2.47 13.46
C GLY A 347 -14.02 3.46 12.31
N GLY A 348 -12.79 3.79 11.88
CA GLY A 348 -12.48 4.81 10.87
C GLY A 348 -12.75 4.37 9.42
N MET A 349 -13.82 3.60 9.16
CA MET A 349 -14.29 3.18 7.84
C MET A 349 -15.80 3.37 7.70
N ALA A 350 -16.28 3.44 6.47
CA ALA A 350 -17.65 3.81 6.10
C ALA A 350 -18.75 2.95 6.76
N ASN A 351 -18.44 1.73 7.14
CA ASN A 351 -19.38 0.76 7.70
C ASN A 351 -19.01 0.28 9.13
N LEU A 352 -18.03 0.93 9.79
CA LEU A 352 -17.57 0.54 11.11
C LEU A 352 -17.89 1.60 12.17
N LEU A 353 -17.93 1.18 13.42
CA LEU A 353 -17.97 2.04 14.62
C LEU A 353 -16.80 1.68 15.55
N SER A 354 -16.50 2.59 16.48
CA SER A 354 -15.42 2.41 17.46
C SER A 354 -15.56 1.11 18.25
N ALA A 355 -14.43 0.45 18.46
CA ALA A 355 -14.31 -0.76 19.28
C ALA A 355 -15.19 -1.93 18.79
N HIS A 356 -15.09 -2.24 17.49
CA HIS A 356 -15.81 -3.36 16.84
C HIS A 356 -17.34 -3.30 16.98
N ARG A 357 -17.91 -2.13 17.29
CA ARG A 357 -19.34 -1.96 17.30
C ARG A 357 -19.92 -2.04 15.90
N ASP A 358 -21.10 -2.60 15.80
CA ASP A 358 -21.82 -2.72 14.54
C ASP A 358 -22.67 -1.47 14.28
N LEU A 359 -22.49 -0.84 13.12
CA LEU A 359 -23.23 0.31 12.68
C LEU A 359 -24.74 0.02 12.54
N ALA A 360 -25.11 -1.19 12.14
CA ALA A 360 -26.51 -1.61 12.03
C ALA A 360 -27.22 -1.73 13.40
N ASN A 361 -26.45 -1.89 14.49
CA ASN A 361 -26.99 -2.08 15.82
C ASN A 361 -27.34 -0.72 16.48
N PRO A 362 -28.62 -0.39 16.74
CA PRO A 362 -29.02 0.89 17.33
C PRO A 362 -28.42 1.14 18.72
N LYS A 363 -28.24 0.07 19.53
CA LYS A 363 -27.62 0.17 20.86
C LYS A 363 -26.15 0.59 20.73
N HIS A 364 -25.42 0.01 19.78
CA HIS A 364 -24.02 0.37 19.53
C HIS A 364 -23.88 1.82 19.05
N ARG A 365 -24.81 2.29 18.20
CA ARG A 365 -24.82 3.71 17.79
C ARG A 365 -25.09 4.65 18.95
N ALA A 366 -26.06 4.29 19.83
CA ALA A 366 -26.38 5.08 21.02
C ALA A 366 -25.19 5.13 22.02
N GLU A 367 -24.48 4.03 22.21
CA GLU A 367 -23.26 3.99 23.05
C GLU A 367 -22.18 4.94 22.52
N VAL A 368 -21.95 4.95 21.20
CA VAL A 368 -20.96 5.85 20.56
C VAL A 368 -21.44 7.31 20.61
N ALA A 369 -22.71 7.57 20.36
CA ALA A 369 -23.29 8.90 20.48
C ALA A 369 -23.10 9.48 21.89
N ALA A 370 -23.41 8.69 22.92
CA ALA A 370 -23.21 9.09 24.32
C ALA A 370 -21.73 9.34 24.65
N LEU A 371 -20.80 8.48 24.18
CA LEU A 371 -19.36 8.66 24.35
C LEU A 371 -18.86 9.96 23.72
N TRP A 372 -19.34 10.29 22.54
CA TRP A 372 -18.90 11.49 21.80
C TRP A 372 -19.66 12.78 22.20
N GLY A 373 -20.72 12.64 23.00
CA GLY A 373 -21.55 13.77 23.42
C GLY A 373 -22.39 14.36 22.27
N VAL A 374 -22.83 13.52 21.33
CA VAL A 374 -23.68 13.89 20.20
C VAL A 374 -25.06 13.22 20.33
N ASP A 375 -26.07 13.80 19.68
CA ASP A 375 -27.43 13.28 19.76
C ASP A 375 -27.60 11.91 19.08
N HIS A 376 -26.92 11.72 17.95
CA HIS A 376 -26.97 10.47 17.18
C HIS A 376 -25.74 10.29 16.27
N VAL A 377 -25.53 9.06 15.82
CA VAL A 377 -24.60 8.68 14.78
C VAL A 377 -25.42 8.15 13.60
N PRO A 378 -25.09 8.53 12.33
CA PRO A 378 -25.84 8.09 11.16
C PRO A 378 -25.94 6.56 11.07
N GLU A 379 -27.14 6.08 10.68
CA GLU A 379 -27.45 4.64 10.66
C GLU A 379 -26.93 3.93 9.41
N GLN A 380 -27.06 4.60 8.25
CA GLN A 380 -26.70 3.97 6.99
C GLN A 380 -25.19 3.96 6.78
N PRO A 381 -24.61 2.86 6.28
CA PRO A 381 -23.22 2.87 5.88
C PRO A 381 -22.92 3.98 4.86
N GLY A 382 -21.75 4.60 5.00
CA GLY A 382 -21.26 5.58 4.03
C GLY A 382 -20.73 4.93 2.76
N LYS A 383 -20.32 5.78 1.82
CA LYS A 383 -19.63 5.35 0.59
C LYS A 383 -18.27 4.78 0.93
N THR A 384 -17.98 3.57 0.45
CA THR A 384 -16.65 2.97 0.58
C THR A 384 -15.67 3.64 -0.39
N ALA A 385 -14.38 3.35 -0.30
CA ALA A 385 -13.36 4.06 -1.06
C ALA A 385 -13.66 4.16 -2.57
N VAL A 386 -13.98 3.04 -3.24
CA VAL A 386 -14.30 3.05 -4.68
C VAL A 386 -15.61 3.80 -4.93
N ASP A 387 -16.66 3.46 -4.17
CA ASP A 387 -18.00 4.10 -4.27
C ASP A 387 -17.92 5.62 -4.02
N MET A 388 -17.04 6.07 -3.13
CA MET A 388 -16.85 7.50 -2.80
C MET A 388 -16.29 8.28 -4.00
N PHE A 389 -15.26 7.74 -4.68
CA PHE A 389 -14.72 8.38 -5.86
C PHE A 389 -15.66 8.27 -7.07
N GLU A 390 -16.42 7.20 -7.23
CA GLU A 390 -17.48 7.10 -8.23
C GLU A 390 -18.59 8.14 -7.96
N ALA A 391 -19.07 8.23 -6.73
CA ALA A 391 -20.07 9.22 -6.33
C ALA A 391 -19.58 10.68 -6.52
N ALA A 392 -18.30 10.94 -6.28
CA ALA A 392 -17.72 12.26 -6.56
C ALA A 392 -17.59 12.52 -8.07
N ALA A 393 -17.19 11.51 -8.85
CA ALA A 393 -17.15 11.59 -10.31
C ALA A 393 -18.55 11.81 -10.92
N ASP A 394 -19.60 11.31 -10.28
CA ASP A 394 -21.00 11.52 -10.67
C ASP A 394 -21.59 12.81 -10.09
N GLY A 395 -20.86 13.52 -9.25
CA GLY A 395 -21.25 14.79 -8.64
C GLY A 395 -22.24 14.67 -7.48
N GLN A 396 -22.31 13.52 -6.83
CA GLN A 396 -23.06 13.32 -5.57
C GLN A 396 -22.23 13.84 -4.38
N ILE A 397 -20.94 13.46 -4.30
CA ILE A 397 -20.01 14.05 -3.35
C ILE A 397 -19.41 15.31 -3.95
N LYS A 398 -19.52 16.41 -3.23
CA LYS A 398 -19.14 17.76 -3.65
C LYS A 398 -17.85 18.25 -3.03
N ALA A 399 -17.53 17.78 -1.83
CA ALA A 399 -16.27 18.10 -1.16
C ALA A 399 -15.54 16.83 -0.75
N LEU A 400 -14.24 16.80 -1.02
CA LEU A 400 -13.35 15.71 -0.64
C LEU A 400 -12.26 16.24 0.28
N TRP A 401 -12.07 15.59 1.43
CA TRP A 401 -10.87 15.76 2.26
C TRP A 401 -10.05 14.47 2.22
N ILE A 402 -8.87 14.57 1.61
CA ILE A 402 -7.94 13.47 1.43
C ILE A 402 -6.76 13.67 2.40
N ALA A 403 -6.50 12.71 3.29
CA ALA A 403 -5.46 12.82 4.30
C ALA A 403 -4.47 11.66 4.25
N CYS A 404 -3.18 11.98 4.15
CA CYS A 404 -2.05 11.04 4.24
C CYS A 404 -2.08 9.90 3.21
N THR A 405 -2.70 10.11 2.03
CA THR A 405 -2.82 9.10 0.98
C THR A 405 -2.86 9.71 -0.42
N ASN A 406 -2.53 8.92 -1.45
CA ASN A 406 -2.40 9.35 -2.84
C ASN A 406 -3.36 8.58 -3.76
N PRO A 407 -4.69 8.87 -3.75
CA PRO A 407 -5.66 8.17 -4.59
C PRO A 407 -5.40 8.31 -6.08
N ALA A 408 -4.82 9.43 -6.55
CA ALA A 408 -4.40 9.60 -7.95
C ALA A 408 -3.32 8.61 -8.41
N GLN A 409 -2.81 7.75 -7.51
CA GLN A 409 -1.89 6.66 -7.82
C GLN A 409 -2.43 5.31 -7.33
N SER A 410 -2.99 5.25 -6.11
CA SER A 410 -3.25 3.99 -5.41
C SER A 410 -4.61 3.36 -5.70
N MET A 411 -5.60 4.15 -6.12
CA MET A 411 -6.94 3.66 -6.46
C MET A 411 -6.95 2.94 -7.82
N PRO A 412 -7.81 1.94 -8.03
CA PRO A 412 -8.08 1.40 -9.36
C PRO A 412 -8.82 2.42 -10.24
N HIS A 413 -8.92 2.14 -11.54
CA HIS A 413 -9.70 2.94 -12.50
C HIS A 413 -9.41 4.43 -12.42
N GLN A 414 -8.15 4.79 -12.63
CA GLN A 414 -7.61 6.13 -12.41
C GLN A 414 -8.33 7.26 -13.15
N SER A 415 -8.94 7.00 -14.31
CA SER A 415 -9.73 8.02 -15.03
C SER A 415 -10.93 8.50 -14.21
N THR A 416 -11.64 7.59 -13.53
CA THR A 416 -12.75 7.96 -12.63
C THR A 416 -12.25 8.72 -11.40
N VAL A 417 -11.12 8.31 -10.81
CA VAL A 417 -10.55 8.97 -9.63
C VAL A 417 -10.15 10.41 -9.94
N ARG A 418 -9.53 10.64 -11.09
CA ARG A 418 -9.15 12.00 -11.51
C ARG A 418 -10.36 12.86 -11.81
N ARG A 419 -11.33 12.33 -12.58
CA ARG A 419 -12.61 13.00 -12.82
C ARG A 419 -13.35 13.34 -11.52
N ALA A 420 -13.30 12.48 -10.51
CA ALA A 420 -13.89 12.73 -9.19
C ALA A 420 -13.30 13.98 -8.53
N MET A 421 -11.97 14.05 -8.50
CA MET A 421 -11.27 15.21 -7.91
C MET A 421 -11.42 16.47 -8.76
N GLU A 422 -11.55 16.36 -10.07
CA GLU A 422 -11.81 17.50 -10.96
C GLU A 422 -13.25 18.01 -10.84
N ARG A 423 -14.22 17.13 -10.62
CA ARG A 423 -15.64 17.49 -10.54
C ARG A 423 -16.08 17.95 -9.16
N ALA A 424 -15.44 17.48 -8.09
CA ALA A 424 -15.74 17.94 -6.74
C ALA A 424 -15.59 19.46 -6.66
N GLU A 425 -16.50 20.14 -5.98
CA GLU A 425 -16.50 21.61 -5.84
C GLU A 425 -15.33 22.08 -4.96
N TRP A 426 -14.88 21.23 -4.04
CA TRP A 426 -13.79 21.54 -3.11
C TRP A 426 -12.97 20.28 -2.79
N VAL A 427 -11.66 20.38 -2.92
CA VAL A 427 -10.72 19.30 -2.60
C VAL A 427 -9.66 19.80 -1.65
N VAL A 428 -9.64 19.25 -0.43
CA VAL A 428 -8.59 19.47 0.57
C VAL A 428 -7.67 18.28 0.56
N VAL A 429 -6.37 18.50 0.45
CA VAL A 429 -5.35 17.47 0.60
C VAL A 429 -4.46 17.82 1.79
N GLN A 430 -4.51 16.98 2.82
CA GLN A 430 -3.64 17.04 3.99
C GLN A 430 -2.51 16.01 3.81
N GLU A 431 -1.31 16.48 3.58
CA GLU A 431 -0.20 15.63 3.14
C GLU A 431 1.14 16.16 3.67
N ALA A 432 2.08 15.24 3.86
CA ALA A 432 3.45 15.58 4.20
C ALA A 432 4.30 15.91 2.94
N PHE A 433 4.00 15.29 1.81
CA PHE A 433 4.81 15.37 0.58
C PHE A 433 4.05 16.08 -0.55
N ALA A 434 4.58 17.21 -0.99
CA ALA A 434 4.01 18.00 -2.09
C ALA A 434 4.10 17.29 -3.46
N SER A 435 4.93 16.24 -3.56
CA SER A 435 5.25 15.55 -4.81
C SER A 435 4.23 14.48 -5.23
N THR A 436 3.21 14.19 -4.43
CA THR A 436 2.19 13.19 -4.75
C THR A 436 1.25 13.69 -5.85
N ALA A 437 0.82 12.79 -6.75
CA ALA A 437 -0.05 13.14 -7.87
C ALA A 437 -1.40 13.76 -7.40
N THR A 438 -1.90 13.35 -6.25
CA THR A 438 -3.14 13.89 -5.67
C THR A 438 -3.04 15.38 -5.33
N CYS A 439 -1.86 15.88 -4.96
CA CYS A 439 -1.66 17.30 -4.66
C CYS A 439 -1.98 18.23 -5.85
N ALA A 440 -1.87 17.72 -7.09
CA ALA A 440 -2.19 18.51 -8.28
C ALA A 440 -3.68 18.88 -8.37
N TYR A 441 -4.56 18.12 -7.74
CA TYR A 441 -6.02 18.31 -7.76
C TYR A 441 -6.56 19.13 -6.58
N ALA A 442 -5.72 19.42 -5.58
CA ALA A 442 -6.15 20.12 -4.37
C ALA A 442 -6.46 21.59 -4.64
N ASP A 443 -7.56 22.10 -4.10
CA ASP A 443 -7.83 23.52 -3.95
C ASP A 443 -7.08 24.09 -2.73
N LEU A 444 -6.97 23.26 -1.67
CA LEU A 444 -6.26 23.59 -0.43
C LEU A 444 -5.33 22.46 -0.04
N LEU A 445 -4.06 22.80 0.20
CA LEU A 445 -3.01 21.90 0.69
C LEU A 445 -2.68 22.23 2.15
N LEU A 446 -2.78 21.24 3.04
CA LEU A 446 -2.48 21.37 4.45
C LEU A 446 -1.24 20.56 4.82
N PRO A 447 -0.16 21.20 5.32
CA PRO A 447 1.09 20.53 5.64
C PRO A 447 0.95 19.70 6.92
N ALA A 448 1.20 18.38 6.79
CA ALA A 448 1.15 17.44 7.90
C ALA A 448 2.54 16.92 8.31
N SER A 449 2.68 16.56 9.59
CA SER A 449 3.85 15.89 10.12
C SER A 449 3.94 14.44 9.63
N THR A 450 5.16 13.89 9.59
CA THR A 450 5.39 12.49 9.23
C THR A 450 6.16 11.75 10.32
N TRP A 451 6.67 10.56 10.05
CA TRP A 451 7.45 9.76 10.99
C TRP A 451 8.61 10.58 11.60
N GLY A 452 8.93 10.29 12.86
CA GLY A 452 9.98 11.02 13.60
C GLY A 452 9.59 12.42 14.06
N GLU A 453 8.43 12.95 13.61
CA GLU A 453 7.95 14.31 13.89
C GLU A 453 6.64 14.32 14.70
N LYS A 454 6.01 13.17 14.90
CA LYS A 454 4.69 13.05 15.54
C LYS A 454 4.64 11.99 16.62
N GLU A 455 3.60 12.06 17.44
CA GLU A 455 3.42 11.25 18.62
C GLU A 455 2.03 10.62 18.64
N GLY A 456 1.96 9.37 19.12
CA GLY A 456 0.71 8.62 19.27
C GLY A 456 0.96 7.12 19.33
N THR A 457 -0.01 6.33 18.84
CA THR A 457 0.03 4.87 18.84
C THR A 457 -0.26 4.28 17.47
N VAL A 458 0.23 3.05 17.25
CA VAL A 458 -0.09 2.20 16.10
C VAL A 458 -0.32 0.77 16.58
N THR A 459 -1.21 0.04 15.89
CA THR A 459 -1.45 -1.38 16.13
C THR A 459 -1.01 -2.20 14.92
N ASN A 460 -0.12 -3.17 15.12
CA ASN A 460 0.44 -4.02 14.08
C ASN A 460 -0.44 -5.25 13.77
N SER A 461 0.03 -6.14 12.85
CA SER A 461 -0.72 -7.33 12.41
C SER A 461 -1.08 -8.30 13.55
N GLU A 462 -0.28 -8.38 14.60
CA GLU A 462 -0.51 -9.27 15.75
C GLU A 462 -1.26 -8.57 16.90
N ARG A 463 -2.00 -7.49 16.61
CA ARG A 463 -2.78 -6.74 17.62
C ARG A 463 -1.91 -6.05 18.68
N ARG A 464 -0.64 -5.80 18.37
CA ARG A 464 0.30 -5.18 19.31
C ARG A 464 0.31 -3.66 19.13
N ILE A 465 -0.07 -2.95 20.19
CA ILE A 465 -0.05 -1.50 20.29
C ILE A 465 1.35 -1.03 20.65
N SER A 466 1.92 -0.18 19.82
CA SER A 466 3.26 0.41 20.00
C SER A 466 3.19 1.93 20.01
N ARG A 467 4.04 2.55 20.81
CA ARG A 467 4.19 4.02 20.82
C ARG A 467 4.97 4.51 19.60
N VAL A 468 4.46 5.57 18.97
CA VAL A 468 5.19 6.41 18.03
C VAL A 468 5.59 7.68 18.76
N ARG A 469 6.89 8.07 18.67
CA ARG A 469 7.44 9.23 19.38
C ARG A 469 8.17 10.14 18.41
N ALA A 470 8.01 11.44 18.64
CA ALA A 470 8.74 12.47 17.93
C ALA A 470 10.20 12.55 18.40
N ALA A 471 11.13 12.54 17.46
CA ALA A 471 12.54 12.78 17.68
C ALA A 471 12.94 14.22 17.39
N ILE A 472 12.19 14.88 16.49
CA ILE A 472 12.35 16.27 16.03
C ILE A 472 10.98 16.94 15.92
N GLU A 473 10.95 18.26 15.85
CA GLU A 473 9.74 19.01 15.52
C GLU A 473 9.39 18.90 14.02
N PRO A 474 8.12 19.05 13.63
CA PRO A 474 7.74 19.11 12.23
C PRO A 474 8.40 20.28 11.50
N PRO A 475 8.82 20.12 10.24
CA PRO A 475 9.46 21.19 9.48
C PRO A 475 8.44 22.26 9.04
N GLY A 476 8.91 23.50 8.94
CA GLY A 476 8.08 24.63 8.51
C GLY A 476 6.92 24.88 9.46
N GLN A 477 5.71 24.89 8.91
CA GLN A 477 4.46 25.04 9.65
C GLN A 477 3.62 23.74 9.68
N ALA A 478 4.22 22.59 9.38
CA ALA A 478 3.51 21.32 9.40
C ALA A 478 2.97 21.02 10.80
N ARG A 479 1.78 20.44 10.87
CA ARG A 479 1.07 20.09 12.11
C ARG A 479 0.75 18.61 12.16
N HIS A 480 0.46 18.09 13.35
CA HIS A 480 -0.05 16.72 13.51
C HIS A 480 -1.42 16.58 12.88
N ASP A 481 -1.67 15.41 12.28
CA ASP A 481 -2.90 15.14 11.54
C ASP A 481 -4.15 15.32 12.42
N TRP A 482 -4.14 14.74 13.63
CA TRP A 482 -5.25 14.89 14.58
C TRP A 482 -5.48 16.35 14.98
N TYR A 483 -4.41 17.13 15.13
CA TYR A 483 -4.52 18.53 15.56
C TYR A 483 -5.11 19.43 14.47
N ILE A 484 -4.77 19.18 13.20
CA ILE A 484 -5.40 19.87 12.06
C ILE A 484 -6.91 19.60 12.05
N ALA A 485 -7.31 18.34 12.22
CA ALA A 485 -8.71 17.94 12.26
C ALA A 485 -9.45 18.55 13.47
N VAL A 486 -8.83 18.60 14.65
CA VAL A 486 -9.40 19.26 15.84
C VAL A 486 -9.61 20.75 15.62
N GLN A 487 -8.61 21.45 15.09
CA GLN A 487 -8.72 22.89 14.84
C GLN A 487 -9.81 23.22 13.83
N LEU A 488 -9.99 22.40 12.80
CA LEU A 488 -11.09 22.57 11.85
C LEU A 488 -12.44 22.23 12.51
N ALA A 489 -12.52 21.13 13.28
CA ALA A 489 -13.72 20.76 14.00
C ALA A 489 -14.21 21.86 14.92
N GLN A 490 -13.33 22.48 15.69
CA GLN A 490 -13.66 23.59 16.58
C GLN A 490 -14.21 24.81 15.85
N ARG A 491 -13.74 25.11 14.62
CA ARG A 491 -14.32 26.16 13.78
C ARG A 491 -15.71 25.79 13.26
N LEU A 492 -15.89 24.56 12.84
CA LEU A 492 -17.20 24.05 12.40
C LEU A 492 -18.22 24.08 13.55
N GLU A 493 -17.83 23.75 14.77
CA GLU A 493 -18.68 23.80 15.98
C GLU A 493 -19.22 25.19 16.28
N GLN A 494 -18.46 26.25 16.01
CA GLN A 494 -18.95 27.63 16.21
C GLN A 494 -20.22 27.91 15.40
N HIS A 495 -20.41 27.24 14.27
CA HIS A 495 -21.57 27.38 13.40
C HIS A 495 -22.61 26.29 13.64
N LEU A 496 -22.19 25.06 13.86
CA LEU A 496 -23.10 23.92 14.01
C LEU A 496 -23.65 23.73 15.42
N ARG A 497 -22.90 24.19 16.43
CA ARG A 497 -23.22 24.03 17.86
C ARG A 497 -22.94 25.33 18.65
N PRO A 498 -23.49 26.49 18.24
CA PRO A 498 -23.16 27.78 18.86
C PRO A 498 -23.49 27.78 20.37
N GLY A 499 -22.53 28.23 21.17
CA GLY A 499 -22.67 28.32 22.63
C GLY A 499 -22.60 27.00 23.40
N GLN A 500 -22.38 25.89 22.73
CA GLN A 500 -22.16 24.59 23.38
C GLN A 500 -20.66 24.31 23.62
N PRO A 501 -20.31 23.51 24.64
CA PRO A 501 -18.95 23.08 24.84
C PRO A 501 -18.44 22.29 23.63
N SER A 502 -17.16 22.47 23.26
CA SER A 502 -16.58 21.73 22.16
C SER A 502 -16.54 20.23 22.46
N LEU A 503 -16.84 19.40 21.47
CA LEU A 503 -16.64 17.94 21.49
C LEU A 503 -15.16 17.57 21.37
N PHE A 504 -14.31 18.49 20.93
CA PHE A 504 -12.89 18.26 20.58
C PHE A 504 -11.96 19.01 21.55
N GLN A 505 -12.09 18.72 22.85
CA GLN A 505 -11.29 19.34 23.92
C GLN A 505 -9.98 18.56 24.14
N TYR A 506 -9.22 18.32 23.09
CA TYR A 506 -7.98 17.58 23.17
C TYR A 506 -6.77 18.52 23.23
N SER A 507 -5.91 18.31 24.22
CA SER A 507 -4.68 19.07 24.42
C SER A 507 -3.44 18.32 23.92
N SER A 508 -3.54 17.00 23.74
CA SER A 508 -2.44 16.12 23.33
C SER A 508 -2.97 14.89 22.62
N ALA A 509 -2.10 14.16 21.93
CA ALA A 509 -2.42 12.86 21.36
C ALA A 509 -2.91 11.87 22.43
N GLU A 510 -2.33 11.92 23.63
CA GLU A 510 -2.74 11.08 24.75
C GLU A 510 -4.20 11.35 25.17
N SER A 511 -4.63 12.63 25.21
CA SER A 511 -6.02 12.93 25.54
C SER A 511 -7.01 12.37 24.53
N VAL A 512 -6.66 12.32 23.25
CA VAL A 512 -7.46 11.62 22.21
C VAL A 512 -7.47 10.12 22.47
N TRP A 513 -6.31 9.55 22.74
CA TRP A 513 -6.17 8.11 22.99
C TRP A 513 -6.93 7.64 24.23
N LEU A 514 -6.99 8.44 25.29
CA LEU A 514 -7.76 8.14 26.49
C LEU A 514 -9.27 8.01 26.22
N GLU A 515 -9.83 8.84 25.33
CA GLU A 515 -11.22 8.74 24.94
C GLU A 515 -11.45 7.49 24.07
N HIS A 516 -10.54 7.19 23.14
CA HIS A 516 -10.57 5.94 22.39
C HIS A 516 -10.52 4.72 23.32
N ARG A 517 -9.59 4.73 24.28
CA ARG A 517 -9.44 3.66 25.28
C ARG A 517 -10.76 3.38 25.99
N GLU A 518 -11.47 4.41 26.42
CA GLU A 518 -12.78 4.24 27.08
C GLU A 518 -13.83 3.62 26.15
N SER A 519 -13.76 3.89 24.84
CA SER A 519 -14.67 3.28 23.86
C SER A 519 -14.55 1.75 23.81
N THR A 520 -13.42 1.20 24.24
CA THR A 520 -13.14 -0.25 24.22
C THR A 520 -13.61 -1.00 25.45
N ARG A 521 -14.03 -0.30 26.50
CA ARG A 521 -14.40 -0.89 27.79
C ARG A 521 -15.43 -2.00 27.61
N GLY A 522 -15.08 -3.20 28.11
CA GLY A 522 -15.94 -4.37 28.06
C GLY A 522 -16.16 -4.96 26.66
N ARG A 523 -15.34 -4.57 25.67
CA ARG A 523 -15.37 -5.11 24.32
C ARG A 523 -14.29 -6.20 24.14
N ASP A 524 -14.35 -6.92 23.04
CA ASP A 524 -13.37 -7.96 22.69
C ASP A 524 -11.93 -7.44 22.58
N LEU A 525 -11.76 -6.16 22.28
CA LEU A 525 -10.47 -5.45 22.24
C LEU A 525 -10.27 -4.50 23.43
N ASP A 526 -10.82 -4.81 24.60
CA ASP A 526 -10.69 -3.95 25.79
C ASP A 526 -9.22 -3.61 26.08
N ILE A 527 -8.87 -2.31 26.05
CA ILE A 527 -7.54 -1.78 26.37
C ILE A 527 -7.54 -0.84 27.56
N THR A 528 -8.55 -0.92 28.41
CA THR A 528 -8.69 -0.03 29.58
C THR A 528 -7.57 -0.13 30.60
N GLY A 529 -6.80 -1.22 30.58
CA GLY A 529 -5.59 -1.37 31.41
C GLY A 529 -4.34 -0.70 30.85
N LEU A 530 -4.35 -0.23 29.58
CA LEU A 530 -3.21 0.41 28.95
C LEU A 530 -3.16 1.92 29.21
N SER A 531 -1.95 2.48 29.27
CA SER A 531 -1.68 3.90 29.26
C SER A 531 -0.39 4.16 28.45
N TYR A 532 -0.16 5.40 28.05
CA TYR A 532 1.12 5.80 27.45
C TYR A 532 2.28 5.49 28.39
N GLU A 533 2.12 5.76 29.69
CA GLU A 533 3.13 5.45 30.70
C GLU A 533 3.43 3.95 30.79
N LEU A 534 2.40 3.09 30.78
CA LEU A 534 2.60 1.64 30.78
C LEU A 534 3.33 1.16 29.53
N LEU A 535 2.96 1.67 28.36
CA LEU A 535 3.64 1.35 27.11
C LEU A 535 5.09 1.87 27.05
N GLU A 536 5.42 2.95 27.80
CA GLU A 536 6.79 3.42 28.00
C GLU A 536 7.60 2.46 28.87
N GLN A 537 7.02 2.02 29.99
CA GLN A 537 7.71 1.23 31.01
C GLN A 537 7.82 -0.26 30.65
N GLN A 538 6.75 -0.84 30.09
CA GLN A 538 6.66 -2.27 29.79
C GLN A 538 6.82 -2.60 28.32
N GLY A 539 6.92 -1.57 27.46
CA GLY A 539 6.98 -1.75 26.01
C GLY A 539 5.61 -2.08 25.39
N PRO A 540 5.61 -2.42 24.08
CA PRO A 540 4.40 -2.69 23.30
C PRO A 540 3.57 -3.85 23.80
N GLN A 541 2.24 -3.70 23.86
CA GLN A 541 1.29 -4.69 24.39
C GLN A 541 0.26 -5.09 23.36
N GLN A 542 -0.14 -6.37 23.37
CA GLN A 542 -1.23 -6.89 22.54
C GLN A 542 -2.58 -6.70 23.24
N TRP A 543 -3.59 -6.33 22.49
CA TRP A 543 -4.95 -6.37 23.03
C TRP A 543 -5.60 -7.78 22.89
N PRO A 544 -6.59 -8.09 23.72
CA PRO A 544 -7.12 -7.33 24.84
C PRO A 544 -6.13 -7.17 26.01
N PHE A 545 -6.26 -6.02 26.70
CA PHE A 545 -5.53 -5.68 27.91
C PHE A 545 -6.47 -4.89 28.84
N ALA A 546 -7.42 -5.56 29.44
CA ALA A 546 -8.41 -4.94 30.28
C ALA A 546 -7.84 -4.41 31.61
N SER A 547 -8.57 -3.54 32.28
CA SER A 547 -8.16 -3.04 33.60
C SER A 547 -7.89 -4.18 34.59
N GLY A 548 -6.72 -4.13 35.22
CA GLY A 548 -6.24 -5.20 36.13
C GLY A 548 -5.40 -6.28 35.45
N SER A 549 -5.30 -6.29 34.12
CA SER A 549 -4.38 -7.19 33.41
C SER A 549 -2.92 -6.78 33.66
N THR A 550 -2.02 -7.76 33.70
CA THR A 550 -0.57 -7.56 33.85
C THR A 550 0.19 -7.69 32.53
N GLN A 551 -0.42 -8.31 31.53
CA GLN A 551 0.12 -8.52 30.18
C GLN A 551 -0.99 -8.60 29.16
N GLY A 552 -0.67 -8.33 27.89
CA GLY A 552 -1.59 -8.49 26.78
C GLY A 552 -1.82 -9.95 26.38
N THR A 553 -2.89 -10.19 25.61
CA THR A 553 -3.29 -11.54 25.18
C THR A 553 -2.65 -11.85 23.83
N ALA A 554 -1.64 -12.70 23.81
CA ALA A 554 -0.91 -13.07 22.60
C ALA A 554 -1.78 -13.86 21.60
N ARG A 555 -2.58 -14.80 22.07
CA ARG A 555 -3.45 -15.66 21.25
C ARG A 555 -4.88 -15.57 21.71
N LEU A 556 -5.81 -15.41 20.76
CA LEU A 556 -7.24 -15.37 21.05
C LEU A 556 -7.88 -16.78 20.96
N TYR A 557 -9.06 -16.92 21.56
CA TYR A 557 -9.91 -18.11 21.45
C TYR A 557 -9.28 -19.38 22.01
N GLN A 558 -8.41 -19.28 23.01
CA GLN A 558 -7.79 -20.45 23.67
C GLN A 558 -8.80 -21.31 24.44
N ASP A 559 -9.90 -20.71 24.87
CA ASP A 559 -11.02 -21.36 25.53
C ASP A 559 -12.09 -21.90 24.56
N GLY A 560 -11.89 -21.71 23.25
CA GLY A 560 -12.86 -22.08 22.21
C GLY A 560 -14.13 -21.24 22.21
N VAL A 561 -14.12 -20.06 22.89
CA VAL A 561 -15.24 -19.12 22.91
C VAL A 561 -14.97 -17.98 21.94
N PHE A 562 -15.94 -17.65 21.10
CA PHE A 562 -15.85 -16.65 20.06
C PHE A 562 -16.83 -15.48 20.34
N PRO A 563 -16.53 -14.26 19.91
CA PRO A 563 -17.38 -13.07 20.11
C PRO A 563 -18.60 -13.07 19.17
N THR A 564 -19.29 -14.18 19.12
CA THR A 564 -20.56 -14.40 18.41
C THR A 564 -21.71 -14.46 19.42
N PRO A 565 -22.98 -14.33 19.01
CA PRO A 565 -24.11 -14.36 19.94
C PRO A 565 -24.25 -15.66 20.72
N ASP A 566 -23.83 -16.80 20.17
CA ASP A 566 -23.87 -18.14 20.80
C ASP A 566 -22.50 -18.60 21.31
N GLY A 567 -21.47 -17.75 21.22
CA GLY A 567 -20.10 -18.09 21.65
C GLY A 567 -19.38 -19.07 20.72
N ARG A 568 -19.94 -19.39 19.54
CA ARG A 568 -19.41 -20.37 18.59
C ARG A 568 -18.92 -19.72 17.31
N ALA A 569 -17.85 -20.24 16.73
CA ALA A 569 -17.42 -19.85 15.39
C ALA A 569 -18.41 -20.35 14.32
N GLN A 570 -18.54 -19.61 13.23
CA GLN A 570 -19.46 -19.90 12.15
C GLN A 570 -18.73 -20.44 10.93
N PHE A 571 -19.06 -21.62 10.46
CA PHE A 571 -18.66 -22.05 9.13
C PHE A 571 -19.41 -21.26 8.07
N ALA A 572 -18.67 -20.69 7.14
CA ALA A 572 -19.23 -19.90 6.05
C ALA A 572 -19.22 -20.69 4.74
N ALA A 573 -20.37 -21.20 4.34
CA ALA A 573 -20.55 -21.92 3.07
C ALA A 573 -20.64 -20.92 1.89
N LYS A 574 -19.51 -20.38 1.46
CA LYS A 574 -19.42 -19.45 0.32
C LYS A 574 -19.02 -20.21 -0.95
N PRO A 575 -19.81 -20.14 -2.03
CA PRO A 575 -19.49 -20.84 -3.28
C PRO A 575 -18.25 -20.22 -3.94
N TYR A 576 -17.55 -21.04 -4.73
CA TYR A 576 -16.52 -20.56 -5.63
C TYR A 576 -17.15 -19.74 -6.78
N VAL A 577 -16.60 -18.56 -7.00
CA VAL A 577 -16.94 -17.70 -8.14
C VAL A 577 -15.64 -17.33 -8.85
N ALA A 578 -15.61 -17.49 -10.16
CA ALA A 578 -14.45 -17.11 -10.97
C ALA A 578 -14.25 -15.58 -10.93
N VAL A 579 -13.06 -15.13 -11.34
CA VAL A 579 -12.75 -13.69 -11.44
C VAL A 579 -13.81 -12.94 -12.25
N ALA A 580 -14.15 -11.72 -11.82
CA ALA A 580 -15.18 -10.92 -12.46
C ALA A 580 -14.81 -10.56 -13.91
N GLU A 581 -13.58 -10.13 -14.15
CA GLU A 581 -13.05 -9.84 -15.48
C GLU A 581 -12.32 -11.04 -16.06
N LYS A 582 -13.05 -11.90 -16.76
CA LYS A 582 -12.45 -13.10 -17.40
C LYS A 582 -11.51 -12.72 -18.55
N ARG A 583 -10.46 -13.51 -18.73
CA ARG A 583 -9.63 -13.45 -19.94
C ARG A 583 -10.49 -13.80 -21.16
N GLU A 584 -10.28 -13.10 -22.25
CA GLU A 584 -10.96 -13.28 -23.52
C GLU A 584 -9.96 -13.14 -24.69
N PRO A 585 -10.27 -13.58 -25.92
CA PRO A 585 -9.31 -13.51 -27.03
C PRO A 585 -8.71 -12.09 -27.25
N LYS A 586 -9.49 -11.04 -26.96
CA LYS A 586 -9.02 -9.65 -27.06
C LYS A 586 -8.06 -9.28 -25.92
N TYR A 587 -8.23 -9.85 -24.73
CA TYR A 587 -7.41 -9.61 -23.53
C TYR A 587 -6.98 -10.97 -22.94
N PRO A 588 -5.98 -11.64 -23.55
CA PRO A 588 -5.69 -13.03 -23.26
C PRO A 588 -4.81 -13.25 -22.03
N PHE A 589 -4.25 -12.20 -21.47
CA PHE A 589 -3.35 -12.28 -20.30
C PHE A 589 -4.03 -11.84 -19.02
N SER A 590 -3.64 -12.48 -17.92
CA SER A 590 -3.93 -12.03 -16.56
C SER A 590 -2.80 -11.13 -16.06
N LEU A 591 -3.11 -9.88 -15.74
CA LEU A 591 -2.18 -8.99 -15.07
C LEU A 591 -2.32 -9.17 -13.54
N ASN A 592 -1.26 -9.61 -12.89
CA ASN A 592 -1.10 -9.56 -11.45
C ASN A 592 -0.27 -8.35 -11.06
N THR A 593 -0.62 -7.68 -9.97
CA THR A 593 0.17 -6.58 -9.40
C THR A 593 0.71 -6.96 -8.03
N GLY A 594 1.86 -6.43 -7.66
CA GLY A 594 2.48 -6.72 -6.38
C GLY A 594 3.50 -5.68 -5.94
N ARG A 595 4.11 -5.93 -4.78
CA ARG A 595 5.15 -5.05 -4.24
C ARG A 595 6.51 -5.36 -4.82
N LEU A 596 7.36 -4.34 -4.84
CA LEU A 596 8.81 -4.49 -4.88
C LEU A 596 9.34 -4.58 -3.44
N ARG A 597 10.49 -5.24 -3.27
CA ARG A 597 11.13 -5.44 -1.97
C ARG A 597 11.47 -4.12 -1.27
N ASP A 598 12.00 -3.16 -2.02
CA ASP A 598 12.63 -1.96 -1.48
C ASP A 598 11.75 -0.70 -1.53
N HIS A 599 10.54 -0.81 -2.11
CA HIS A 599 9.62 0.32 -2.24
C HIS A 599 8.37 0.20 -1.37
N TRP A 600 7.74 1.36 -1.10
CA TRP A 600 6.54 1.48 -0.29
C TRP A 600 5.45 2.28 -1.01
N HIS A 601 4.30 1.65 -1.28
CA HIS A 601 3.12 2.23 -1.95
C HIS A 601 3.46 3.14 -3.15
N GLY A 602 3.02 4.42 -3.14
CA GLY A 602 3.31 5.42 -4.18
C GLY A 602 4.70 6.04 -4.11
N MET A 603 5.59 5.47 -3.30
CA MET A 603 7.01 5.85 -3.19
C MET A 603 7.28 7.29 -2.72
N SER A 604 6.34 8.00 -2.12
CA SER A 604 6.56 9.37 -1.61
C SER A 604 7.77 9.49 -0.66
N ARG A 605 8.08 8.44 0.11
CA ARG A 605 9.29 8.35 0.96
C ARG A 605 10.41 7.52 0.32
N THR A 606 10.13 6.36 -0.20
CA THR A 606 11.17 5.47 -0.76
C THR A 606 11.64 5.92 -2.13
N GLY A 607 10.83 6.64 -2.89
CA GLY A 607 11.17 7.16 -4.21
C GLY A 607 12.15 8.32 -4.21
N VAL A 608 12.48 8.88 -3.02
CA VAL A 608 13.48 9.93 -2.86
C VAL A 608 14.89 9.39 -2.57
N LEU A 609 15.10 8.08 -2.70
CA LEU A 609 16.39 7.43 -2.47
C LEU A 609 16.78 6.58 -3.67
N GLY A 610 17.70 7.06 -4.50
CA GLY A 610 18.16 6.37 -5.71
C GLY A 610 18.64 4.93 -5.44
N ARG A 611 19.23 4.68 -4.26
CA ARG A 611 19.69 3.33 -3.86
C ARG A 611 18.58 2.28 -3.76
N LEU A 612 17.33 2.66 -3.55
CA LEU A 612 16.21 1.73 -3.45
C LEU A 612 15.71 1.26 -4.83
N PHE A 613 16.14 1.92 -5.90
CA PHE A 613 15.88 1.48 -7.28
C PHE A 613 16.89 0.44 -7.78
N GLY A 614 17.89 0.08 -6.99
CA GLY A 614 18.92 -0.90 -7.38
C GLY A 614 18.39 -2.33 -7.61
N HIS A 615 17.26 -2.71 -7.03
CA HIS A 615 16.64 -4.02 -7.23
C HIS A 615 15.81 -4.08 -8.52
N VAL A 616 14.98 -3.07 -8.77
CA VAL A 616 14.20 -2.90 -10.00
C VAL A 616 14.32 -1.44 -10.43
N PRO A 617 15.17 -1.15 -11.41
CA PRO A 617 15.54 0.23 -11.74
C PRO A 617 14.50 1.00 -12.52
N GLU A 618 13.57 0.34 -13.21
CA GLU A 618 12.53 0.98 -14.04
C GLU A 618 11.24 0.15 -14.08
N PRO A 619 10.10 0.76 -14.49
CA PRO A 619 8.86 0.03 -14.72
C PRO A 619 9.02 -1.01 -15.82
N VAL A 620 8.63 -2.25 -15.55
CA VAL A 620 8.64 -3.35 -16.54
C VAL A 620 7.37 -4.19 -16.41
N ILE A 621 6.99 -4.88 -17.49
CA ILE A 621 6.06 -5.99 -17.44
C ILE A 621 6.82 -7.30 -17.54
N GLN A 622 6.59 -8.19 -16.57
CA GLN A 622 7.15 -9.53 -16.58
C GLN A 622 6.19 -10.50 -17.29
N MET A 623 6.73 -11.37 -18.13
CA MET A 623 5.99 -12.39 -18.89
C MET A 623 6.76 -13.71 -18.88
N HIS A 624 6.04 -14.83 -19.03
CA HIS A 624 6.67 -16.13 -19.21
C HIS A 624 7.48 -16.16 -20.51
N PRO A 625 8.73 -16.70 -20.51
CA PRO A 625 9.60 -16.72 -21.71
C PRO A 625 8.94 -17.34 -22.94
N GLN A 626 8.12 -18.39 -22.76
CA GLN A 626 7.41 -19.04 -23.86
C GLN A 626 6.30 -18.14 -24.46
N ASP A 627 5.62 -17.32 -23.65
CA ASP A 627 4.66 -16.34 -24.13
C ASP A 627 5.33 -15.22 -24.91
N MET A 628 6.51 -14.79 -24.47
CA MET A 628 7.36 -13.83 -25.19
C MET A 628 7.80 -14.40 -26.55
N ALA A 629 8.30 -15.64 -26.56
CA ALA A 629 8.75 -16.30 -27.79
C ALA A 629 7.61 -16.46 -28.83
N ARG A 630 6.40 -16.86 -28.38
CA ARG A 630 5.22 -16.98 -29.23
C ARG A 630 4.78 -15.67 -29.89
N ARG A 631 5.18 -14.53 -29.30
CA ARG A 631 4.84 -13.19 -29.76
C ARG A 631 6.02 -12.43 -30.37
N ASN A 632 7.18 -13.10 -30.49
CA ASN A 632 8.43 -12.52 -30.97
C ASN A 632 8.86 -11.28 -30.15
N PHE A 633 8.61 -11.28 -28.84
CA PHE A 633 9.11 -10.22 -27.96
C PHE A 633 10.55 -10.49 -27.56
N ILE A 634 11.39 -9.47 -27.62
CA ILE A 634 12.79 -9.50 -27.22
C ILE A 634 12.89 -8.88 -25.83
N GLU A 635 13.71 -9.46 -24.96
CA GLU A 635 14.02 -8.93 -23.64
C GLU A 635 14.36 -7.44 -23.70
N GLY A 636 13.68 -6.61 -22.89
CA GLY A 636 13.88 -5.17 -22.82
C GLY A 636 13.22 -4.37 -23.96
N SER A 637 12.61 -5.03 -24.97
CA SER A 637 11.86 -4.31 -26.01
C SER A 637 10.59 -3.69 -25.42
N LEU A 638 10.17 -2.56 -26.00
CA LEU A 638 8.95 -1.89 -25.60
C LEU A 638 7.72 -2.64 -26.08
N VAL A 639 6.75 -2.81 -25.21
CA VAL A 639 5.45 -3.41 -25.51
C VAL A 639 4.35 -2.48 -25.00
N ARG A 640 3.24 -2.45 -25.72
CA ARG A 640 2.01 -1.81 -25.26
C ARG A 640 1.19 -2.79 -24.45
N VAL A 641 0.89 -2.42 -23.22
CA VAL A 641 0.03 -3.14 -22.29
C VAL A 641 -1.30 -2.41 -22.21
N SER A 642 -2.39 -3.06 -22.59
CA SER A 642 -3.72 -2.44 -22.61
C SER A 642 -4.75 -3.26 -21.86
N SER A 643 -5.61 -2.61 -21.10
CA SER A 643 -6.86 -3.14 -20.56
C SER A 643 -8.05 -2.43 -21.18
N LYS A 644 -9.27 -2.70 -20.71
CA LYS A 644 -10.48 -1.97 -21.12
C LYS A 644 -10.45 -0.49 -20.66
N ARG A 645 -9.53 -0.10 -19.77
CA ARG A 645 -9.51 1.20 -19.07
C ARG A 645 -8.40 2.13 -19.50
N GLY A 646 -7.32 1.58 -20.03
CA GLY A 646 -6.18 2.39 -20.45
C GLY A 646 -5.06 1.53 -21.00
N SER A 647 -3.94 2.21 -21.32
CA SER A 647 -2.75 1.57 -21.86
C SER A 647 -1.47 2.22 -21.35
N LEU A 648 -0.44 1.40 -21.23
CA LEU A 648 0.94 1.81 -20.88
C LEU A 648 1.88 1.24 -21.92
N VAL A 649 3.00 1.90 -22.14
CA VAL A 649 4.14 1.33 -22.86
C VAL A 649 5.25 1.10 -21.84
N VAL A 650 5.81 -0.10 -21.81
CA VAL A 650 6.88 -0.50 -20.86
C VAL A 650 7.80 -1.52 -21.50
N PRO A 651 9.04 -1.64 -21.03
CA PRO A 651 9.90 -2.76 -21.39
C PRO A 651 9.31 -4.10 -20.93
N VAL A 652 9.43 -5.15 -21.75
CA VAL A 652 9.07 -6.50 -21.37
C VAL A 652 10.29 -7.23 -20.78
N GLN A 653 10.06 -8.01 -19.72
CA GLN A 653 11.07 -8.81 -19.04
C GLN A 653 10.61 -10.27 -18.95
N ALA A 654 11.50 -11.19 -19.29
CA ALA A 654 11.26 -12.62 -19.15
C ALA A 654 11.27 -13.02 -17.67
N SER A 655 10.30 -13.83 -17.25
CA SER A 655 10.25 -14.44 -15.92
C SER A 655 9.65 -15.84 -15.97
N ALA A 656 10.47 -16.84 -15.69
CA ALA A 656 10.03 -18.24 -15.57
C ALA A 656 9.25 -18.50 -14.26
N GLU A 657 9.14 -17.51 -13.39
CA GLU A 657 8.36 -17.58 -12.15
C GLU A 657 6.85 -17.42 -12.36
N LEU A 658 6.46 -16.95 -13.54
CA LEU A 658 5.07 -16.79 -13.97
C LEU A 658 4.58 -18.03 -14.71
N GLY A 659 3.30 -18.36 -14.56
CA GLY A 659 2.61 -19.32 -15.44
C GLY A 659 2.33 -18.73 -16.82
N LEU A 660 1.98 -19.63 -17.77
CA LEU A 660 1.55 -19.22 -19.13
C LEU A 660 0.32 -18.30 -19.06
N SER A 661 0.30 -17.31 -19.92
CA SER A 661 -0.74 -16.27 -20.00
C SER A 661 -0.90 -15.45 -18.71
N GLN A 662 0.08 -15.45 -17.84
CA GLN A 662 0.16 -14.60 -16.67
C GLN A 662 1.25 -13.55 -16.85
N THR A 663 1.01 -12.38 -16.32
CA THR A 663 1.95 -11.25 -16.34
C THR A 663 2.01 -10.58 -14.98
N PHE A 664 3.08 -9.86 -14.71
CA PHE A 664 3.25 -9.14 -13.46
C PHE A 664 3.79 -7.73 -13.71
N MET A 665 3.21 -6.74 -13.02
CA MET A 665 3.75 -5.38 -12.91
C MET A 665 3.75 -4.94 -11.45
N ALA A 666 4.81 -4.23 -11.05
CA ALA A 666 4.88 -3.68 -9.70
C ALA A 666 3.90 -2.51 -9.52
N MET A 667 3.12 -2.53 -8.43
CA MET A 667 2.06 -1.57 -8.15
C MET A 667 2.55 -0.14 -7.82
N HIS A 668 3.86 0.04 -7.60
CA HIS A 668 4.44 1.30 -7.14
C HIS A 668 4.51 2.38 -8.22
N TRP A 669 4.51 1.98 -9.49
CA TRP A 669 4.70 2.88 -10.61
C TRP A 669 3.44 3.70 -10.90
N GLY A 670 3.40 4.91 -10.36
CA GLY A 670 2.38 5.92 -10.64
C GLY A 670 2.75 6.82 -11.80
N SER A 671 1.90 7.79 -12.10
CA SER A 671 2.17 8.83 -13.11
C SER A 671 3.37 9.70 -12.78
N GLU A 672 3.86 9.64 -11.55
CA GLU A 672 5.09 10.27 -11.10
C GLU A 672 6.35 9.68 -11.77
N TYR A 673 6.26 8.44 -12.28
CA TYR A 673 7.38 7.66 -12.81
C TYR A 673 7.16 7.10 -14.21
N LEU A 674 5.92 6.96 -14.66
CA LEU A 674 5.56 6.28 -15.91
C LEU A 674 4.41 7.00 -16.60
N SER A 675 4.59 7.35 -17.88
CA SER A 675 3.53 7.86 -18.75
C SER A 675 2.55 6.77 -19.18
N GLY A 676 1.40 7.15 -19.68
CA GLY A 676 0.36 6.26 -20.20
C GLY A 676 -0.85 7.03 -20.68
N GLN A 677 -1.89 6.30 -21.10
CA GLN A 677 -3.11 6.88 -21.66
C GLN A 677 -4.35 6.12 -21.15
N ASP A 678 -5.44 6.85 -20.99
CA ASP A 678 -6.76 6.25 -20.76
C ASP A 678 -7.34 5.63 -22.04
N ALA A 679 -8.56 5.10 -21.95
CA ALA A 679 -9.27 4.49 -23.09
C ALA A 679 -9.61 5.49 -24.22
N GLN A 680 -9.60 6.80 -23.93
CA GLN A 680 -9.83 7.91 -24.86
C GLN A 680 -8.54 8.50 -25.44
N GLY A 681 -7.37 8.00 -25.00
CA GLY A 681 -6.06 8.49 -25.44
C GLY A 681 -5.56 9.72 -24.66
N MET A 682 -6.26 10.13 -23.58
CA MET A 682 -5.81 11.23 -22.74
C MET A 682 -4.69 10.77 -21.79
N PRO A 683 -3.74 11.64 -21.44
CA PRO A 683 -2.63 11.26 -20.56
C PRO A 683 -3.10 10.70 -19.21
N LEU A 684 -2.75 9.46 -18.95
CA LEU A 684 -3.07 8.73 -17.72
C LEU A 684 -1.96 7.72 -17.41
N GLY A 685 -0.95 8.14 -16.67
CA GLY A 685 0.19 7.30 -16.32
C GLY A 685 -0.07 6.40 -15.11
N GLY A 686 0.77 5.37 -14.99
CA GLY A 686 0.82 4.48 -13.84
C GLY A 686 -0.01 3.19 -13.99
N VAL A 687 0.42 2.15 -13.26
CA VAL A 687 -0.12 0.77 -13.38
C VAL A 687 -1.62 0.69 -13.10
N ASN A 688 -2.14 1.51 -12.18
CA ASN A 688 -3.56 1.51 -11.86
C ASN A 688 -4.48 2.14 -12.93
N ALA A 689 -3.93 2.66 -14.02
CA ALA A 689 -4.68 2.93 -15.24
C ALA A 689 -5.25 1.65 -15.88
N LEU A 690 -4.64 0.49 -15.58
CA LEU A 690 -5.04 -0.82 -16.12
C LEU A 690 -6.00 -1.59 -15.21
N THR A 691 -6.03 -1.32 -13.91
CA THR A 691 -6.72 -2.14 -12.90
C THR A 691 -8.24 -1.93 -12.87
N SER A 692 -8.97 -2.97 -12.43
CA SER A 692 -10.43 -3.01 -12.41
C SER A 692 -11.01 -2.32 -11.17
N PRO A 693 -12.13 -1.59 -11.27
CA PRO A 693 -12.87 -1.06 -10.13
C PRO A 693 -13.77 -2.10 -9.45
N GLU A 694 -13.92 -3.30 -10.03
CA GLU A 694 -14.77 -4.36 -9.46
C GLU A 694 -14.39 -4.66 -8.01
N VAL A 695 -15.39 -4.78 -7.14
CA VAL A 695 -15.20 -4.95 -5.70
C VAL A 695 -15.83 -6.24 -5.19
N CYS A 696 -15.33 -6.73 -4.07
CA CYS A 696 -15.96 -7.80 -3.30
C CYS A 696 -17.33 -7.34 -2.77
N PRO A 697 -18.42 -8.04 -3.03
CA PRO A 697 -19.76 -7.61 -2.59
C PRO A 697 -19.92 -7.41 -1.09
N SER A 698 -19.16 -8.15 -0.27
CA SER A 698 -19.27 -8.09 1.19
C SER A 698 -18.34 -7.07 1.82
N SER A 699 -17.10 -6.94 1.33
CA SER A 699 -16.06 -6.10 1.91
C SER A 699 -15.83 -4.79 1.16
N HIS A 700 -16.36 -4.66 -0.06
CA HIS A 700 -16.07 -3.57 -0.99
C HIS A 700 -14.57 -3.38 -1.28
N GLN A 701 -13.77 -4.43 -1.11
CA GLN A 701 -12.35 -4.40 -1.47
C GLN A 701 -12.18 -4.59 -2.97
N PRO A 702 -11.40 -3.72 -3.68
CA PRO A 702 -11.26 -3.82 -5.12
C PRO A 702 -10.34 -4.98 -5.55
N GLU A 703 -10.61 -5.49 -6.78
CA GLU A 703 -9.81 -6.51 -7.47
C GLU A 703 -8.53 -5.89 -8.02
N LEU A 704 -7.47 -5.83 -7.21
CA LEU A 704 -6.17 -5.29 -7.62
C LEU A 704 -5.16 -6.38 -8.01
N LYS A 705 -5.53 -7.67 -7.89
CA LYS A 705 -4.65 -8.80 -8.19
C LYS A 705 -4.97 -9.48 -9.51
N HIS A 706 -5.98 -9.01 -10.22
CA HIS A 706 -6.31 -9.49 -11.53
C HIS A 706 -6.92 -8.39 -12.40
N ALA A 707 -6.43 -8.29 -13.62
CA ALA A 707 -7.08 -7.57 -14.72
C ALA A 707 -6.81 -8.32 -16.02
N ALA A 708 -7.79 -8.37 -16.92
CA ALA A 708 -7.58 -8.93 -18.23
C ALA A 708 -6.91 -7.90 -19.14
N ILE A 709 -5.77 -8.25 -19.71
CA ILE A 709 -4.95 -7.37 -20.55
C ILE A 709 -4.54 -8.04 -21.87
N LYS A 710 -4.18 -7.20 -22.83
CA LYS A 710 -3.38 -7.59 -23.98
C LYS A 710 -2.00 -6.96 -23.92
N VAL A 711 -1.01 -7.65 -24.50
CA VAL A 711 0.36 -7.18 -24.66
C VAL A 711 0.72 -7.29 -26.13
N GLU A 712 1.15 -6.20 -26.72
CA GLU A 712 1.43 -6.06 -28.16
C GLU A 712 2.77 -5.42 -28.38
N ALA A 713 3.49 -5.84 -29.42
CA ALA A 713 4.67 -5.11 -29.88
C ALA A 713 4.28 -3.67 -30.27
N ILE A 714 5.13 -2.74 -29.98
CA ILE A 714 5.01 -1.35 -30.44
C ILE A 714 6.31 -0.94 -31.11
N ASP A 715 6.20 -0.32 -32.27
CA ASP A 715 7.35 0.26 -32.95
C ASP A 715 7.43 1.75 -32.61
N LEU A 716 8.48 2.11 -31.87
CA LEU A 716 8.85 3.49 -31.55
C LEU A 716 10.28 3.71 -32.04
N PRO A 717 10.45 4.05 -33.31
CA PRO A 717 11.76 4.12 -33.94
C PRO A 717 12.65 5.24 -33.39
N TRP A 718 12.05 6.27 -32.82
CA TRP A 718 12.79 7.29 -32.11
C TRP A 718 12.84 7.01 -30.61
N SER A 719 14.03 7.03 -30.04
CA SER A 719 14.25 6.76 -28.62
C SER A 719 15.13 7.83 -27.95
N LEU A 720 14.95 8.00 -26.65
CA LEU A 720 15.75 8.87 -25.81
C LEU A 720 16.17 8.13 -24.53
N MET A 721 17.44 8.31 -24.18
CA MET A 721 18.01 7.93 -22.89
C MET A 721 18.85 9.08 -22.37
N ALA A 722 18.49 9.61 -21.20
CA ALA A 722 19.28 10.62 -20.51
C ALA A 722 19.51 10.20 -19.06
N MET A 723 20.73 10.35 -18.59
CA MET A 723 21.11 10.13 -17.19
C MET A 723 22.04 11.24 -16.74
N ALA A 724 21.81 11.76 -15.54
CA ALA A 724 22.68 12.77 -14.97
C ALA A 724 22.77 12.62 -13.44
N TRP A 725 23.98 12.76 -12.90
CA TRP A 725 24.17 13.04 -11.49
C TRP A 725 23.77 14.47 -11.22
N LEU A 726 22.95 14.68 -10.20
CA LEU A 726 22.41 15.99 -9.87
C LEU A 726 22.83 16.42 -8.46
N PRO A 727 22.93 17.73 -8.21
CA PRO A 727 23.14 18.22 -6.86
C PRO A 727 22.01 17.78 -5.93
N ALA A 728 22.36 17.36 -4.72
CA ALA A 728 21.39 16.94 -3.72
C ALA A 728 20.35 18.04 -3.41
N SER A 729 20.70 19.30 -3.60
CA SER A 729 19.83 20.46 -3.39
C SER A 729 18.78 20.71 -4.45
N SER A 730 18.81 20.01 -5.60
CA SER A 730 17.92 20.28 -6.76
C SER A 730 17.32 19.03 -7.40
N VAL A 731 17.80 17.84 -7.08
CA VAL A 731 17.43 16.60 -7.79
C VAL A 731 15.92 16.36 -7.85
N TRP A 732 15.19 16.64 -6.78
CA TRP A 732 13.73 16.42 -6.71
C TRP A 732 12.95 17.54 -7.41
N GLN A 733 13.49 18.75 -7.43
CA GLN A 733 12.95 19.84 -8.24
C GLN A 733 13.10 19.52 -9.74
N VAL A 734 14.27 19.03 -10.16
CA VAL A 734 14.51 18.57 -11.54
C VAL A 734 13.54 17.47 -11.93
N GLN A 735 13.34 16.45 -11.08
CA GLN A 735 12.36 15.40 -11.34
C GLN A 735 10.95 15.97 -11.53
N SER A 736 10.56 16.92 -10.68
CA SER A 736 9.24 17.56 -10.78
C SER A 736 9.05 18.32 -12.09
N GLN A 737 10.10 18.92 -12.62
CA GLN A 737 10.09 19.62 -13.92
C GLN A 737 10.05 18.65 -15.11
N LEU A 738 10.68 17.47 -15.00
CA LEU A 738 10.65 16.45 -16.06
C LEU A 738 9.30 15.72 -16.17
N ARG A 739 8.55 15.57 -15.07
CA ARG A 739 7.28 14.83 -15.04
C ARG A 739 6.27 15.28 -16.10
N PRO A 740 5.92 16.56 -16.26
CA PRO A 740 4.97 16.99 -17.29
C PRO A 740 5.47 16.71 -18.71
N LEU A 741 6.80 16.73 -18.93
CA LEU A 741 7.40 16.46 -20.25
C LEU A 741 7.23 14.98 -20.66
N MET A 742 7.10 14.06 -19.70
CA MET A 742 6.88 12.63 -19.99
C MET A 742 5.62 12.40 -20.84
N ASN A 743 4.58 13.20 -20.66
CA ASN A 743 3.33 13.08 -21.41
C ASN A 743 3.44 13.54 -22.88
N ARG A 744 4.59 14.09 -23.28
CA ARG A 744 4.89 14.47 -24.66
C ARG A 744 5.44 13.32 -25.51
N PHE A 745 5.60 12.11 -24.93
CA PHE A 745 6.11 10.92 -25.58
C PHE A 745 5.09 9.78 -25.55
N ASP A 746 5.16 8.87 -26.50
CA ASP A 746 4.34 7.64 -26.49
C ASP A 746 4.71 6.72 -25.32
N PHE A 747 5.98 6.72 -24.95
CA PHE A 747 6.54 6.10 -23.77
C PHE A 747 7.48 7.06 -23.07
N ALA A 748 7.35 7.20 -21.77
CA ALA A 748 8.40 7.81 -20.94
C ALA A 748 8.39 7.26 -19.53
N SER A 749 9.58 7.08 -18.95
CA SER A 749 9.80 6.80 -17.54
C SER A 749 10.90 7.71 -16.98
N CYS A 750 10.71 8.22 -15.76
CA CYS A 750 11.68 9.03 -15.05
C CYS A 750 11.89 8.49 -13.65
N VAL A 751 13.06 7.93 -13.38
CA VAL A 751 13.38 7.25 -12.13
C VAL A 751 14.72 7.72 -11.54
N PRO A 752 14.84 7.79 -10.21
CA PRO A 752 16.12 8.03 -9.56
C PRO A 752 17.06 6.82 -9.67
N PHE A 753 18.36 7.09 -9.67
CA PHE A 753 19.38 6.06 -9.56
C PHE A 753 20.53 6.51 -8.65
N GLY A 754 21.43 5.58 -8.31
CA GLY A 754 22.65 5.83 -7.55
C GLY A 754 22.51 5.49 -6.07
N ARG A 755 23.65 5.18 -5.44
CA ARG A 755 23.72 4.71 -4.06
C ARG A 755 24.10 5.79 -3.07
N GLU A 756 25.23 6.44 -3.27
CA GLU A 756 25.76 7.52 -2.42
C GLU A 756 25.38 8.91 -2.94
N ARG A 757 25.33 9.05 -4.23
CA ARG A 757 24.79 10.22 -4.94
C ARG A 757 23.48 9.83 -5.60
N THR A 758 22.59 10.79 -5.80
CA THR A 758 21.35 10.58 -6.54
C THR A 758 21.42 11.27 -7.89
N GLY A 759 21.13 10.51 -8.93
CA GLY A 759 20.90 11.02 -10.27
C GLY A 759 19.50 10.68 -10.75
N LEU A 760 19.11 11.19 -11.90
CA LEU A 760 17.88 10.87 -12.59
C LEU A 760 18.15 10.21 -13.93
N MET A 761 17.37 9.19 -14.23
CA MET A 761 17.30 8.52 -15.52
C MET A 761 15.95 8.83 -16.17
N LEU A 762 15.97 9.44 -17.32
CA LEU A 762 14.81 9.63 -18.20
C LEU A 762 14.97 8.74 -19.42
N ARG A 763 13.99 7.88 -19.65
CA ARG A 763 13.89 7.05 -20.84
C ARG A 763 12.60 7.38 -21.57
N ALA A 764 12.65 7.57 -22.88
CA ALA A 764 11.46 7.84 -23.68
C ALA A 764 11.53 7.15 -25.04
N GLY A 765 10.36 6.99 -25.67
CA GLY A 765 10.20 6.49 -27.03
C GLY A 765 9.03 7.18 -27.70
N HIS A 766 9.16 7.43 -29.01
CA HIS A 766 8.14 8.12 -29.79
C HIS A 766 8.09 7.61 -31.23
N ALA A 767 6.93 7.72 -31.85
CA ALA A 767 6.75 7.28 -33.25
C ALA A 767 7.59 8.11 -34.25
N HIS A 768 7.85 9.38 -33.91
CA HIS A 768 8.61 10.32 -34.74
C HIS A 768 9.58 11.12 -33.87
N ALA A 769 10.58 11.73 -34.46
CA ALA A 769 11.45 12.66 -33.74
C ALA A 769 10.62 13.84 -33.18
N PRO A 770 10.64 14.09 -31.87
CA PRO A 770 9.96 15.25 -31.28
C PRO A 770 10.60 16.56 -31.70
N ASP A 771 9.91 17.67 -31.38
CA ASP A 771 10.44 19.02 -31.57
C ASP A 771 11.79 19.19 -30.84
N ALA A 772 12.74 19.80 -31.50
CA ALA A 772 14.05 20.09 -30.92
C ALA A 772 13.96 20.91 -29.62
N VAL A 773 12.94 21.78 -29.49
CA VAL A 773 12.67 22.56 -28.27
C VAL A 773 12.42 21.67 -27.05
N LEU A 774 11.70 20.55 -27.21
CA LEU A 774 11.49 19.59 -26.11
C LEU A 774 12.80 18.96 -25.65
N ILE A 775 13.69 18.64 -26.59
CA ILE A 775 15.00 18.07 -26.26
C ILE A 775 15.90 19.10 -25.61
N ASP A 776 15.86 20.35 -26.05
CA ASP A 776 16.56 21.46 -25.41
C ASP A 776 16.10 21.69 -23.97
N GLU A 777 14.79 21.61 -23.72
CA GLU A 777 14.21 21.74 -22.40
C GLU A 777 14.66 20.60 -21.47
N ILE A 778 14.71 19.36 -21.95
CA ILE A 778 15.22 18.20 -21.21
C ILE A 778 16.72 18.37 -20.90
N GLU A 779 17.54 18.78 -21.87
CA GLU A 779 18.96 19.04 -21.65
C GLU A 779 19.19 20.13 -20.59
N GLN A 780 18.46 21.23 -20.68
CA GLN A 780 18.54 22.32 -19.71
C GLN A 780 18.13 21.85 -18.32
N THR A 781 17.01 21.15 -18.22
CA THR A 781 16.46 20.66 -16.95
C THR A 781 17.42 19.68 -16.27
N LEU A 782 18.10 18.81 -17.03
CA LEU A 782 19.10 17.88 -16.52
C LEU A 782 20.49 18.51 -16.28
N GLY A 783 20.67 19.80 -16.58
CA GLY A 783 21.96 20.47 -16.43
C GLY A 783 22.99 20.06 -17.47
N LEU A 784 22.57 19.47 -18.59
CA LEU A 784 23.45 19.02 -19.69
C LEU A 784 23.71 20.08 -20.74
N ALA A 785 23.08 21.25 -20.62
CA ALA A 785 23.21 22.37 -21.58
C ALA A 785 24.45 23.25 -21.36
N SER A 786 25.46 22.76 -20.63
CA SER A 786 26.68 23.56 -20.37
C SER A 786 27.53 23.75 -21.60
N ASN A 787 28.31 24.85 -21.65
CA ASN A 787 29.24 25.14 -22.74
C ASN A 787 30.43 24.17 -22.81
N THR A 788 30.66 23.39 -21.75
CA THR A 788 31.72 22.38 -21.65
C THR A 788 31.22 20.98 -22.05
N ALA A 789 29.93 20.80 -22.33
CA ALA A 789 29.39 19.54 -22.77
C ALA A 789 29.82 19.19 -24.19
N LEU A 790 30.23 17.94 -24.39
CA LEU A 790 30.48 17.40 -25.73
C LEU A 790 29.14 17.20 -26.43
N ARG A 791 28.96 17.70 -27.62
CA ARG A 791 27.70 17.65 -28.36
C ARG A 791 27.87 17.21 -29.80
N TYR A 792 26.91 16.42 -30.23
CA TYR A 792 26.68 16.06 -31.61
C TYR A 792 25.19 16.22 -31.91
N VAL A 793 24.87 16.91 -33.02
CA VAL A 793 23.49 17.12 -33.46
C VAL A 793 23.40 16.81 -34.96
N ASP A 794 22.48 15.94 -35.34
CA ASP A 794 22.12 15.63 -36.71
C ASP A 794 20.61 15.87 -36.90
N PRO A 795 20.19 17.06 -37.35
CA PRO A 795 18.79 17.37 -37.50
C PRO A 795 18.07 16.52 -38.57
N GLN A 796 18.84 16.06 -39.60
CA GLN A 796 18.25 15.24 -40.68
C GLN A 796 17.83 13.86 -40.20
N ARG A 797 18.57 13.27 -39.22
CA ARG A 797 18.29 11.98 -38.62
C ARG A 797 17.51 12.11 -37.33
N GLY A 798 17.23 13.34 -36.88
CA GLY A 798 16.61 13.58 -35.58
C GLY A 798 17.46 13.06 -34.40
N GLN A 799 18.81 13.09 -34.59
CA GLN A 799 19.74 12.56 -33.58
C GLN A 799 20.43 13.68 -32.81
N ARG A 800 20.56 13.49 -31.51
CA ARG A 800 21.35 14.34 -30.63
C ARG A 800 22.07 13.49 -29.60
N ARG A 801 23.35 13.80 -29.39
CA ARG A 801 24.17 13.20 -28.34
C ARG A 801 24.82 14.31 -27.52
N CYS A 802 24.70 14.24 -26.22
CA CYS A 802 25.32 15.13 -25.26
C CYS A 802 26.03 14.34 -24.18
N ALA A 803 27.24 14.75 -23.79
CA ALA A 803 27.95 14.19 -22.65
C ALA A 803 28.62 15.30 -21.84
N GLN A 804 28.34 15.33 -20.55
CA GLN A 804 28.97 16.24 -19.59
C GLN A 804 30.06 15.47 -18.85
N LEU A 805 31.30 16.00 -18.94
CA LEU A 805 32.45 15.43 -18.25
C LEU A 805 32.90 16.34 -17.11
N ASP A 806 33.33 15.72 -16.01
CA ASP A 806 34.09 16.41 -14.97
C ASP A 806 35.58 16.22 -15.21
N THR A 807 36.26 17.35 -15.45
CA THR A 807 37.70 17.41 -15.73
C THR A 807 38.51 17.88 -14.52
N SER A 808 37.89 18.04 -13.36
CA SER A 808 38.52 18.61 -12.17
C SER A 808 39.45 17.64 -11.43
N LEU A 809 39.36 16.33 -11.73
CA LEU A 809 40.07 15.29 -10.99
C LEU A 809 41.55 15.11 -11.37
N ASP A 810 41.90 15.32 -12.63
CA ASP A 810 43.31 15.40 -13.16
C ASP A 810 43.27 15.78 -14.64
N SER A 811 44.31 16.39 -15.14
CA SER A 811 44.41 16.83 -16.55
C SER A 811 44.32 15.67 -17.57
N ASN A 812 44.37 14.42 -17.13
CA ASN A 812 44.37 13.24 -18.00
C ASN A 812 43.21 12.27 -17.74
N SER A 813 42.32 12.49 -16.72
CA SER A 813 41.18 11.63 -16.44
C SER A 813 39.91 12.45 -16.29
N SER A 814 38.96 12.22 -17.18
CA SER A 814 37.61 12.81 -17.09
C SER A 814 36.59 11.76 -16.68
N VAL A 815 35.64 12.12 -15.83
CA VAL A 815 34.57 11.22 -15.41
C VAL A 815 33.23 11.74 -15.93
N LEU A 816 32.42 10.85 -16.49
CA LEU A 816 31.09 11.19 -17.00
C LEU A 816 30.18 11.62 -15.86
N GLN A 817 29.59 12.79 -15.95
CA GLN A 817 28.61 13.33 -14.99
C GLN A 817 27.17 13.22 -15.48
N GLY A 818 26.96 13.15 -16.78
CA GLY A 818 25.67 12.94 -17.38
C GLY A 818 25.76 12.82 -18.90
N PHE A 819 24.71 12.25 -19.48
CA PHE A 819 24.59 12.14 -20.93
C PHE A 819 23.13 12.19 -21.36
N LEU A 820 22.93 12.55 -22.64
CA LEU A 820 21.68 12.44 -23.35
C LEU A 820 21.95 11.85 -24.74
N LEU A 821 21.22 10.78 -25.05
CA LEU A 821 21.15 10.17 -26.38
C LEU A 821 19.72 10.27 -26.87
N ALA A 822 19.50 10.90 -28.02
CA ALA A 822 18.20 11.07 -28.64
C ALA A 822 18.27 10.65 -30.12
N GLY A 823 17.25 9.92 -30.58
CA GLY A 823 17.14 9.34 -31.94
C GLY A 823 17.82 7.99 -32.07
N ASP A 824 18.92 7.76 -31.38
CA ASP A 824 19.66 6.49 -31.31
C ASP A 824 20.23 6.30 -29.92
N THR A 825 19.83 5.24 -29.25
CA THR A 825 20.20 4.92 -27.87
C THR A 825 21.04 3.64 -27.75
N GLN A 826 21.63 3.13 -28.84
CA GLN A 826 22.42 1.89 -28.82
C GLN A 826 23.60 1.94 -27.83
N SER A 827 24.20 3.09 -27.63
CA SER A 827 25.31 3.29 -26.68
C SER A 827 24.85 3.45 -25.22
N ALA A 828 23.55 3.49 -24.94
CA ALA A 828 23.01 3.82 -23.60
C ALA A 828 23.53 2.91 -22.50
N ALA A 829 23.54 1.60 -22.72
CA ALA A 829 24.01 0.63 -21.72
C ALA A 829 25.48 0.85 -21.33
N TRP A 830 26.36 1.10 -22.32
CA TRP A 830 27.75 1.42 -22.10
C TRP A 830 27.93 2.73 -21.34
N MET A 831 27.25 3.81 -21.78
CA MET A 831 27.32 5.11 -21.12
C MET A 831 26.75 5.07 -19.69
N SER A 832 25.67 4.32 -19.46
CA SER A 832 25.12 4.10 -18.11
C SER A 832 26.12 3.42 -17.19
N THR A 833 26.84 2.41 -17.69
CA THR A 833 27.90 1.72 -16.94
C THR A 833 29.04 2.68 -16.62
N MET A 834 29.52 3.46 -17.59
CA MET A 834 30.57 4.47 -17.35
C MET A 834 30.14 5.48 -16.29
N LEU A 835 28.91 6.00 -16.38
CA LEU A 835 28.36 6.97 -15.45
C LEU A 835 28.26 6.40 -14.03
N THR A 836 27.66 5.23 -13.89
CA THR A 836 27.35 4.64 -12.56
C THR A 836 28.57 4.07 -11.86
N GLN A 837 29.53 3.53 -12.61
CA GLN A 837 30.77 2.98 -12.08
C GLN A 837 31.92 4.02 -12.03
N GLN A 838 31.66 5.24 -12.46
CA GLN A 838 32.62 6.35 -12.50
C GLN A 838 33.94 5.95 -13.20
N ILE A 839 33.80 5.23 -14.32
CA ILE A 839 34.96 4.78 -15.10
C ILE A 839 35.60 6.00 -15.75
N PRO A 840 36.91 6.23 -15.54
CA PRO A 840 37.60 7.34 -16.17
C PRO A 840 37.56 7.23 -17.70
N ALA A 841 37.12 8.29 -18.36
CA ALA A 841 37.11 8.37 -19.82
C ALA A 841 38.52 8.74 -20.30
N GLN A 842 39.31 7.75 -20.72
CA GLN A 842 40.54 7.99 -21.49
C GLN A 842 40.25 8.29 -22.98
N VAL A 843 39.25 9.11 -23.26
CA VAL A 843 38.76 9.25 -24.64
C VAL A 843 39.28 10.50 -25.28
N PRO A 844 40.06 10.39 -26.36
CA PRO A 844 40.19 11.49 -27.30
C PRO A 844 38.81 11.83 -27.87
N ALA A 845 38.46 13.10 -27.96
CA ALA A 845 37.20 13.61 -28.50
C ALA A 845 36.79 13.02 -29.89
N GLN A 846 37.69 12.32 -30.57
CA GLN A 846 37.48 11.62 -31.84
C GLN A 846 36.64 10.33 -31.71
N THR A 847 36.65 9.63 -30.57
CA THR A 847 35.90 8.37 -30.40
C THR A 847 34.41 8.62 -30.21
N PHE A 848 34.03 9.77 -29.65
CA PHE A 848 32.62 10.16 -29.45
C PHE A 848 31.90 10.48 -30.79
N ARG A 849 32.65 10.71 -31.85
CA ARG A 849 32.11 10.99 -33.20
C ARG A 849 31.88 9.72 -34.04
N ARG A 850 32.46 8.58 -33.68
CA ARG A 850 32.47 7.35 -34.48
C ARG A 850 31.56 6.22 -33.97
N GLN A 851 31.04 6.29 -32.76
CA GLN A 851 30.02 5.38 -32.18
C GLN A 851 28.71 6.12 -31.98
#